data_039d843eb96ba11408eb446ea59f766d
#
_entry.id   039d843eb96ba11408eb446ea59f766d
#
_cell.length_a   1.000
_cell.length_b   1.000
_cell.length_c   1.000
_cell.angle_alpha   90.00
_cell.angle_beta   90.00
_cell.angle_gamma   90.00
#
_symmetry.space_group_name_H-M   'P 1'
#
loop_
_entity.id
_entity.type
_entity.pdbx_description
1 polymer ?
#
loop_
_entity_poly.entity_id
_entity_poly.type
_entity_poly.pdbx_seq_one_letter_code
_entity_poly.pdbx_strand_id
1 'polypeptide(L)'
;MNRMIPHSFKTGLLSLLPLAWQAAATLTVSESSTTITLQNDRLKAIANKPGGNIKTLTLDGTSLLGTGQGLYLDCYCIPSGFYTPGSTSPTLQLLNGTDSTGTKWGGIVLKETYKPTGQVFEQHWYLREGETGLHSFTRVAYFNDTIPFLRNLQELRTLFRPTTTLWTHLSTNQKNWAPLPSKDAIAAQVVAQDATWYLGNTPNASYVTQYSDFFTKYMFATDWRDHKAHGLYADGSTSNGTSYGAWLVMNTRDTFFGGPLHSDLTVDGITYNYIVSNHHGDGTPNITNGFDRTFGPFYYHFNSGKNASLSSLRADAEKLADPSWNAAFYDSIAPYVPNYVNTSGRGTFKAKISLPKGAIKPLAVLSVSGYDFQANEVDTKALQYWADVKSDGSIVIPRVKAGTYRLTVYAEGIFGQYVQDNISVKAGSSNPVVQAAWKEESAGKEIWRLGTPDKTAGEFRHGYAPAPSKPLHPEEYRMYWGQYDFPTEFPNGVNFTIGKSNIAKDWNYIHWSVYGPSYTRKNAVWDNMNNWTIHFDYNQTSNPKVNSTATLTIQLAGAKTARIHYLVDNGAYTNFDLNVVVNGNSPLPFHIPWYQSSSCGVRSGISCYNLGERLTFPSSWLKSGHNSIVLSLPFNATDYESAVLPGSIYVQYDALRLEVN
;
A
#
# COMPACT_ATOMS: atom_id res chain seq x y z
N MET A 1 -50.22 5.37 69.52
CA MET A 1 -50.92 6.35 68.72
C MET A 1 -50.58 6.12 67.25
N ASN A 2 -51.53 5.49 66.56
CA ASN A 2 -51.48 5.18 65.17
C ASN A 2 -51.65 6.42 64.30
N ARG A 3 -50.85 6.60 63.25
CA ARG A 3 -51.21 7.38 62.08
C ARG A 3 -50.98 6.60 60.81
N MET A 4 -52.08 6.26 60.15
CA MET A 4 -52.14 5.72 58.77
C MET A 4 -51.70 6.78 57.78
N ILE A 5 -50.93 6.30 56.74
CA ILE A 5 -50.62 7.06 55.53
C ILE A 5 -51.35 6.38 54.35
N PRO A 6 -52.08 7.10 53.51
CA PRO A 6 -52.87 6.51 52.42
C PRO A 6 -51.99 6.20 51.19
N HIS A 7 -52.21 5.02 50.60
CA HIS A 7 -51.65 4.64 49.29
C HIS A 7 -52.31 5.39 48.15
N SER A 8 -51.53 6.15 47.41
CA SER A 8 -51.93 6.78 46.15
C SER A 8 -51.60 5.79 45.00
N PHE A 9 -52.65 5.31 44.33
CA PHE A 9 -52.55 4.59 43.05
C PHE A 9 -52.17 5.59 41.96
N LYS A 10 -51.00 5.46 41.35
CA LYS A 10 -50.64 6.11 40.09
C LYS A 10 -50.97 5.16 38.95
N THR A 11 -52.02 5.47 38.22
CA THR A 11 -52.36 4.93 36.91
C THR A 11 -51.25 5.31 35.91
N GLY A 12 -50.43 4.38 35.52
CA GLY A 12 -49.47 4.55 34.44
C GLY A 12 -50.18 4.48 33.09
N LEU A 13 -50.20 5.61 32.36
CA LEU A 13 -50.53 5.60 30.93
C LEU A 13 -49.38 4.92 30.19
N LEU A 14 -49.60 3.70 29.67
CA LEU A 14 -48.74 3.12 28.64
C LEU A 14 -48.96 3.90 27.35
N SER A 15 -48.00 4.76 27.00
CA SER A 15 -47.92 5.36 25.67
C SER A 15 -47.44 4.26 24.71
N LEU A 16 -48.31 3.73 23.90
CA LEU A 16 -48.01 2.97 22.71
C LEU A 16 -47.33 3.91 21.71
N LEU A 17 -45.98 3.89 21.69
CA LEU A 17 -45.22 4.43 20.58
C LEU A 17 -45.57 3.59 19.35
N PRO A 18 -45.99 4.19 18.22
CA PRO A 18 -46.16 3.47 17.00
C PRO A 18 -44.76 2.97 16.58
N LEU A 19 -44.56 1.65 16.51
CA LEU A 19 -43.49 1.07 15.75
C LEU A 19 -43.71 1.52 14.30
N ALA A 20 -42.97 2.56 13.91
CA ALA A 20 -42.82 2.86 12.50
C ALA A 20 -42.12 1.62 11.88
N TRP A 21 -42.90 0.84 11.15
CA TRP A 21 -42.32 -0.10 10.22
C TRP A 21 -41.46 0.69 9.26
N GLN A 22 -40.15 0.70 9.45
CA GLN A 22 -39.24 1.08 8.39
C GLN A 22 -39.50 0.09 7.25
N ALA A 23 -40.04 0.60 6.15
CA ALA A 23 -40.19 -0.15 4.93
C ALA A 23 -38.79 -0.76 4.65
N ALA A 24 -38.70 -2.08 4.58
CA ALA A 24 -37.45 -2.76 4.29
C ALA A 24 -36.91 -2.16 3.00
N ALA A 25 -35.67 -1.67 3.04
CA ALA A 25 -34.96 -1.09 1.91
C ALA A 25 -34.94 -2.10 0.77
N THR A 26 -35.83 -1.95 -0.20
CA THR A 26 -36.00 -2.96 -1.24
C THR A 26 -34.95 -2.76 -2.34
N LEU A 27 -34.04 -3.70 -2.47
CA LEU A 27 -33.11 -3.72 -3.60
C LEU A 27 -33.88 -3.95 -4.90
N THR A 28 -33.69 -3.06 -5.86
CA THR A 28 -34.18 -3.19 -7.22
C THR A 28 -33.03 -3.38 -8.21
N VAL A 29 -33.23 -4.29 -9.12
CA VAL A 29 -32.25 -4.65 -10.15
C VAL A 29 -32.99 -4.60 -11.49
N SER A 30 -32.53 -3.78 -12.42
CA SER A 30 -33.22 -3.60 -13.70
C SER A 30 -32.23 -3.43 -14.86
N GLU A 31 -32.68 -3.79 -16.03
CA GLU A 31 -31.91 -3.73 -17.26
C GLU A 31 -32.72 -3.11 -18.39
N SER A 32 -32.08 -2.26 -19.17
CA SER A 32 -32.59 -1.69 -20.40
C SER A 32 -31.66 -2.03 -21.58
N SER A 33 -31.97 -1.55 -22.75
CA SER A 33 -31.11 -1.69 -23.93
C SER A 33 -29.75 -0.99 -23.76
N THR A 34 -29.65 0.06 -22.91
CA THR A 34 -28.47 0.91 -22.77
C THR A 34 -27.86 0.92 -21.39
N THR A 35 -28.55 0.41 -20.38
CA THR A 35 -28.08 0.49 -18.98
C THR A 35 -28.46 -0.73 -18.16
N ILE A 36 -27.69 -0.96 -17.09
CA ILE A 36 -28.06 -1.83 -15.97
C ILE A 36 -28.06 -0.98 -14.70
N THR A 37 -29.12 -1.09 -13.89
CA THR A 37 -29.28 -0.35 -12.63
C THR A 37 -29.33 -1.30 -11.45
N LEU A 38 -28.50 -1.01 -10.43
CA LEU A 38 -28.59 -1.55 -9.08
C LEU A 38 -28.99 -0.41 -8.15
N GLN A 39 -30.06 -0.57 -7.40
CA GLN A 39 -30.56 0.48 -6.52
C GLN A 39 -31.23 -0.08 -5.29
N ASN A 40 -30.94 0.51 -4.13
CA ASN A 40 -31.71 0.38 -2.91
C ASN A 40 -32.28 1.76 -2.50
N ASP A 41 -32.76 1.90 -1.27
CA ASP A 41 -33.34 3.14 -0.75
C ASP A 41 -32.36 4.32 -0.72
N ARG A 42 -31.06 4.07 -0.63
CA ARG A 42 -30.03 5.09 -0.46
C ARG A 42 -29.06 5.20 -1.64
N LEU A 43 -28.56 4.07 -2.13
CA LEU A 43 -27.54 4.02 -3.18
C LEU A 43 -28.14 3.59 -4.51
N LYS A 44 -27.82 4.34 -5.56
CA LYS A 44 -28.14 3.99 -6.95
C LYS A 44 -26.88 3.99 -7.79
N ALA A 45 -26.61 2.86 -8.44
CA ALA A 45 -25.50 2.68 -9.38
C ALA A 45 -26.04 2.27 -10.76
N ILE A 46 -25.62 2.97 -11.81
CA ILE A 46 -26.01 2.68 -13.18
C ILE A 46 -24.76 2.42 -14.02
N ALA A 47 -24.66 1.23 -14.57
CA ALA A 47 -23.66 0.87 -15.57
C ALA A 47 -24.18 1.09 -16.97
N ASN A 48 -23.38 1.69 -17.84
CA ASN A 48 -23.70 1.88 -19.25
C ASN A 48 -23.34 0.64 -20.07
N LYS A 49 -24.17 0.31 -21.02
CA LYS A 49 -23.89 -0.69 -22.05
C LYS A 49 -23.32 0.00 -23.30
N PRO A 50 -22.35 -0.61 -23.98
CA PRO A 50 -21.74 -1.92 -23.70
C PRO A 50 -20.61 -1.89 -22.68
N GLY A 51 -20.08 -0.73 -22.31
CA GLY A 51 -18.81 -0.56 -21.60
C GLY A 51 -18.74 -1.08 -20.14
N GLY A 52 -19.88 -1.30 -19.47
CA GLY A 52 -19.91 -1.84 -18.10
C GLY A 52 -19.42 -0.93 -16.98
N ASN A 53 -18.98 0.29 -17.30
CA ASN A 53 -18.52 1.27 -16.30
C ASN A 53 -19.72 1.86 -15.56
N ILE A 54 -19.58 2.04 -14.25
CA ILE A 54 -20.60 2.73 -13.45
C ILE A 54 -20.50 4.23 -13.74
N LYS A 55 -21.44 4.74 -14.50
CA LYS A 55 -21.47 6.14 -14.96
C LYS A 55 -22.35 7.05 -14.10
N THR A 56 -23.31 6.48 -13.42
CA THR A 56 -24.13 7.21 -12.45
C THR A 56 -24.00 6.53 -11.09
N LEU A 57 -23.69 7.31 -10.10
CA LEU A 57 -23.64 6.87 -8.71
C LEU A 57 -24.21 7.99 -7.84
N THR A 58 -25.31 7.69 -7.14
CA THR A 58 -25.94 8.64 -6.24
C THR A 58 -26.15 8.05 -4.86
N LEU A 59 -25.87 8.82 -3.82
CA LEU A 59 -26.17 8.49 -2.44
C LEU A 59 -27.19 9.51 -1.91
N ASP A 60 -28.30 9.02 -1.39
CA ASP A 60 -29.40 9.86 -0.88
C ASP A 60 -29.82 10.96 -1.88
N GLY A 61 -29.81 10.62 -3.18
CA GLY A 61 -30.12 11.53 -4.30
C GLY A 61 -28.98 12.44 -4.75
N THR A 62 -27.87 12.53 -4.02
CA THR A 62 -26.70 13.37 -4.38
C THR A 62 -25.78 12.62 -5.32
N SER A 63 -25.40 13.24 -6.45
CA SER A 63 -24.43 12.68 -7.41
C SER A 63 -23.03 12.68 -6.83
N LEU A 64 -22.41 11.49 -6.76
CA LEU A 64 -21.06 11.31 -6.27
C LEU A 64 -19.99 11.39 -7.40
N LEU A 65 -20.39 11.17 -8.66
CA LEU A 65 -19.48 11.12 -9.81
C LEU A 65 -19.51 12.39 -10.67
N GLY A 66 -20.64 13.10 -10.71
CA GLY A 66 -20.82 14.17 -11.68
C GLY A 66 -20.79 13.63 -13.12
N THR A 67 -20.00 14.26 -13.98
CA THR A 67 -19.78 13.86 -15.39
C THR A 67 -18.51 13.00 -15.59
N GLY A 68 -17.91 12.51 -14.51
CA GLY A 68 -16.67 11.76 -14.51
C GLY A 68 -16.71 10.43 -15.27
N GLN A 69 -15.54 9.82 -15.41
CA GLN A 69 -15.44 8.49 -16.04
C GLN A 69 -16.17 7.41 -15.25
N GLY A 70 -16.33 7.61 -13.94
CA GLY A 70 -17.09 6.74 -13.07
C GLY A 70 -16.22 5.78 -12.26
N LEU A 71 -16.82 4.64 -11.90
CA LEU A 71 -16.10 3.46 -11.44
C LEU A 71 -15.84 2.57 -12.64
N TYR A 72 -14.57 2.28 -12.90
CA TYR A 72 -14.18 1.48 -14.04
C TYR A 72 -12.84 0.76 -13.80
N LEU A 73 -12.58 -0.26 -14.60
CA LEU A 73 -11.32 -0.99 -14.66
C LEU A 73 -10.46 -0.48 -15.80
N ASP A 74 -9.19 -0.23 -15.57
CA ASP A 74 -8.19 -0.15 -16.64
C ASP A 74 -6.90 -0.91 -16.24
N CYS A 75 -6.09 -1.21 -17.24
CA CYS A 75 -4.83 -1.90 -17.02
C CYS A 75 -3.77 -1.52 -18.07
N TYR A 76 -2.51 -1.67 -17.71
CA TYR A 76 -1.38 -1.68 -18.63
C TYR A 76 -0.93 -3.13 -18.81
N CYS A 77 -1.68 -3.90 -19.59
CA CYS A 77 -1.66 -5.35 -19.56
C CYS A 77 -1.85 -6.03 -20.93
N ILE A 78 -2.00 -5.26 -21.99
CA ILE A 78 -2.04 -5.77 -23.37
C ILE A 78 -0.76 -5.37 -24.12
N PRO A 79 -0.38 -6.04 -25.21
CA PRO A 79 0.87 -5.72 -25.92
C PRO A 79 1.00 -4.25 -26.35
N SER A 80 -0.10 -3.58 -26.67
CA SER A 80 -0.12 -2.19 -27.10
C SER A 80 -0.12 -1.16 -25.97
N GLY A 81 -0.20 -1.59 -24.71
CA GLY A 81 -0.17 -0.66 -23.58
C GLY A 81 -1.42 -0.64 -22.71
N PHE A 82 -1.98 0.55 -22.47
CA PHE A 82 -3.20 0.72 -21.69
C PHE A 82 -4.43 0.18 -22.40
N TYR A 83 -5.31 -0.42 -21.60
CA TYR A 83 -6.58 -0.94 -22.05
C TYR A 83 -7.68 -0.73 -20.99
N THR A 84 -8.84 -0.31 -21.43
CA THR A 84 -10.05 -0.24 -20.62
C THR A 84 -10.99 -1.34 -21.08
N PRO A 85 -11.16 -2.43 -20.33
CA PRO A 85 -12.13 -3.48 -20.65
C PRO A 85 -13.52 -2.91 -20.80
N GLY A 86 -14.28 -3.47 -21.75
CA GLY A 86 -15.58 -2.94 -22.15
C GLY A 86 -15.55 -2.08 -23.40
N SER A 87 -14.38 -1.89 -24.03
CA SER A 87 -14.21 -1.01 -25.19
C SER A 87 -14.34 -1.69 -26.54
N THR A 88 -14.26 -3.01 -26.63
CA THR A 88 -14.27 -3.71 -27.94
C THR A 88 -15.50 -4.61 -28.15
N SER A 89 -15.67 -5.65 -27.37
CA SER A 89 -16.79 -6.59 -27.55
C SER A 89 -17.21 -7.20 -26.19
N PRO A 90 -17.57 -6.39 -25.21
CA PRO A 90 -17.92 -6.88 -23.90
C PRO A 90 -19.29 -7.58 -23.90
N THR A 91 -19.43 -8.50 -22.97
CA THR A 91 -20.73 -8.99 -22.52
C THR A 91 -20.99 -8.46 -21.13
N LEU A 92 -22.22 -8.06 -20.89
CA LEU A 92 -22.70 -7.65 -19.58
C LEU A 92 -23.76 -8.63 -19.11
N GLN A 93 -23.57 -9.16 -17.90
CA GLN A 93 -24.52 -10.05 -17.27
C GLN A 93 -25.08 -9.38 -16.02
N LEU A 94 -26.40 -9.38 -15.89
CA LEU A 94 -27.10 -9.01 -14.69
C LEU A 94 -27.33 -10.25 -13.82
N LEU A 95 -26.95 -10.17 -12.56
CA LEU A 95 -27.13 -11.21 -11.56
C LEU A 95 -27.97 -10.67 -10.41
N ASN A 96 -28.71 -11.56 -9.76
CA ASN A 96 -29.39 -11.27 -8.50
C ASN A 96 -29.57 -12.55 -7.68
N GLY A 97 -29.74 -12.39 -6.39
CA GLY A 97 -29.93 -13.51 -5.50
C GLY A 97 -30.24 -13.06 -4.08
N THR A 98 -30.22 -14.04 -3.19
CA THR A 98 -30.42 -13.84 -1.74
C THR A 98 -29.36 -14.67 -1.02
N ASP A 99 -28.69 -14.08 -0.05
CA ASP A 99 -27.72 -14.79 0.76
C ASP A 99 -28.39 -15.64 1.87
N SER A 100 -27.59 -16.38 2.62
CA SER A 100 -28.09 -17.28 3.67
C SER A 100 -28.73 -16.54 4.87
N THR A 101 -28.60 -15.22 4.96
CA THR A 101 -29.27 -14.38 5.97
C THR A 101 -30.62 -13.87 5.48
N GLY A 102 -31.02 -14.19 4.26
CA GLY A 102 -32.25 -13.69 3.63
C GLY A 102 -32.12 -12.31 2.98
N THR A 103 -30.90 -11.74 2.94
CA THR A 103 -30.66 -10.41 2.36
C THR A 103 -30.41 -10.51 0.86
N LYS A 104 -31.12 -9.69 0.08
CA LYS A 104 -31.02 -9.67 -1.39
C LYS A 104 -29.73 -8.98 -1.85
N TRP A 105 -29.27 -9.39 -3.02
CA TRP A 105 -28.17 -8.73 -3.71
C TRP A 105 -28.38 -8.69 -5.21
N GLY A 106 -27.80 -7.70 -5.86
CA GLY A 106 -27.73 -7.56 -7.32
C GLY A 106 -26.29 -7.41 -7.77
N GLY A 107 -25.98 -7.89 -8.98
CA GLY A 107 -24.63 -7.82 -9.51
C GLY A 107 -24.58 -7.54 -11.01
N ILE A 108 -23.51 -6.90 -11.43
CA ILE A 108 -23.17 -6.64 -12.82
C ILE A 108 -21.82 -7.28 -13.08
N VAL A 109 -21.73 -8.13 -14.08
CA VAL A 109 -20.48 -8.74 -14.53
C VAL A 109 -20.17 -8.28 -15.95
N LEU A 110 -19.12 -7.51 -16.08
CA LEU A 110 -18.49 -7.23 -17.36
C LEU A 110 -17.52 -8.35 -17.68
N LYS A 111 -17.63 -8.95 -18.86
CA LYS A 111 -16.66 -9.90 -19.38
C LYS A 111 -16.28 -9.54 -20.82
N GLU A 112 -14.99 -9.52 -21.07
CA GLU A 112 -14.45 -9.26 -22.39
C GLU A 112 -13.23 -10.13 -22.67
N THR A 113 -13.13 -10.60 -23.91
CA THR A 113 -11.93 -11.24 -24.43
C THR A 113 -11.26 -10.29 -25.41
N TYR A 114 -10.03 -9.89 -25.12
CA TYR A 114 -9.23 -9.07 -26.01
C TYR A 114 -8.82 -9.91 -27.22
N LYS A 115 -9.51 -9.71 -28.35
CA LYS A 115 -9.43 -10.56 -29.56
C LYS A 115 -8.03 -10.80 -30.10
N PRO A 116 -7.11 -9.79 -30.13
CA PRO A 116 -5.78 -10.02 -30.70
C PRO A 116 -4.94 -11.08 -29.99
N THR A 117 -5.16 -11.30 -28.69
CA THR A 117 -4.36 -12.22 -27.88
C THR A 117 -5.15 -13.32 -27.19
N GLY A 118 -6.47 -13.16 -27.06
CA GLY A 118 -7.32 -14.09 -26.31
C GLY A 118 -7.34 -13.84 -24.79
N GLN A 119 -6.79 -12.74 -24.32
CA GLN A 119 -6.77 -12.38 -22.90
C GLN A 119 -8.17 -12.05 -22.39
N VAL A 120 -8.53 -12.59 -21.23
CA VAL A 120 -9.87 -12.44 -20.63
C VAL A 120 -9.80 -11.45 -19.48
N PHE A 121 -10.74 -10.52 -19.47
CA PHE A 121 -10.99 -9.56 -18.41
C PHE A 121 -12.40 -9.74 -17.88
N GLU A 122 -12.54 -9.77 -16.55
CA GLU A 122 -13.84 -9.72 -15.89
C GLU A 122 -13.82 -8.67 -14.79
N GLN A 123 -14.86 -7.83 -14.75
CA GLN A 123 -15.07 -6.86 -13.68
C GLN A 123 -16.46 -7.09 -13.10
N HIS A 124 -16.51 -7.29 -11.79
CA HIS A 124 -17.74 -7.56 -11.05
C HIS A 124 -18.05 -6.38 -10.14
N TRP A 125 -19.34 -5.99 -10.11
CA TRP A 125 -19.88 -5.00 -9.19
C TRP A 125 -21.13 -5.56 -8.55
N TYR A 126 -21.20 -5.59 -7.23
CA TYR A 126 -22.36 -6.08 -6.49
C TYR A 126 -22.86 -5.03 -5.50
N LEU A 127 -24.18 -4.90 -5.39
CA LEU A 127 -24.87 -4.14 -4.35
C LEU A 127 -25.70 -5.11 -3.51
N ARG A 128 -25.50 -5.07 -2.20
CA ARG A 128 -26.30 -5.82 -1.22
C ARG A 128 -27.35 -4.90 -0.61
N GLU A 129 -28.52 -5.44 -0.37
CA GLU A 129 -29.64 -4.71 0.26
C GLU A 129 -29.23 -4.09 1.61
N GLY A 130 -29.60 -2.83 1.84
CA GLY A 130 -29.26 -2.09 3.05
C GLY A 130 -27.84 -1.54 3.11
N GLU A 131 -26.99 -1.80 2.11
CA GLU A 131 -25.62 -1.27 2.05
C GLU A 131 -25.51 -0.05 1.14
N THR A 132 -24.56 0.82 1.47
CA THR A 132 -24.25 2.02 0.68
C THR A 132 -22.90 1.91 0.01
N GLY A 133 -22.63 0.77 -0.65
CA GLY A 133 -21.37 0.55 -1.35
C GLY A 133 -21.45 -0.55 -2.39
N LEU A 134 -20.39 -0.66 -3.18
CA LEU A 134 -20.26 -1.66 -4.22
C LEU A 134 -19.10 -2.60 -3.91
N HIS A 135 -19.39 -3.89 -3.81
CA HIS A 135 -18.37 -4.93 -3.76
C HIS A 135 -17.81 -5.18 -5.15
N SER A 136 -16.51 -5.37 -5.24
CA SER A 136 -15.81 -5.45 -6.51
C SER A 136 -14.85 -6.64 -6.55
N PHE A 137 -14.80 -7.30 -7.70
CA PHE A 137 -13.77 -8.28 -8.06
C PHE A 137 -13.26 -7.98 -9.45
N THR A 138 -11.98 -8.23 -9.67
CA THR A 138 -11.35 -8.11 -10.98
C THR A 138 -10.63 -9.40 -11.31
N ARG A 139 -10.88 -9.97 -12.48
CA ARG A 139 -10.19 -11.16 -12.97
C ARG A 139 -9.43 -10.86 -14.25
N VAL A 140 -8.19 -11.33 -14.32
CA VAL A 140 -7.40 -11.40 -15.54
C VAL A 140 -7.04 -12.87 -15.77
N ALA A 141 -7.31 -13.38 -16.98
CA ALA A 141 -6.95 -14.74 -17.35
C ALA A 141 -6.42 -14.83 -18.78
N TYR A 142 -5.56 -15.82 -19.03
CA TYR A 142 -4.95 -16.05 -20.31
C TYR A 142 -4.73 -17.55 -20.54
N PHE A 143 -5.33 -18.08 -21.62
CA PHE A 143 -5.29 -19.49 -21.99
C PHE A 143 -5.00 -19.63 -23.47
N ASN A 144 -3.85 -19.16 -23.91
CA ASN A 144 -3.44 -19.23 -25.30
C ASN A 144 -1.98 -19.70 -25.38
N ASP A 145 -1.77 -20.89 -25.90
CA ASP A 145 -0.44 -21.50 -26.03
C ASP A 145 0.26 -21.11 -27.36
N THR A 146 -0.45 -20.53 -28.30
CA THR A 146 0.13 -20.02 -29.55
C THR A 146 0.87 -18.68 -29.34
N ILE A 147 0.58 -17.98 -28.25
CA ILE A 147 1.32 -16.81 -27.79
C ILE A 147 1.74 -17.09 -26.34
N PRO A 148 2.83 -17.81 -26.10
CA PRO A 148 3.17 -18.38 -24.78
C PRO A 148 3.50 -17.31 -23.72
N PHE A 149 3.96 -16.13 -24.15
CA PHE A 149 4.25 -15.00 -23.29
C PHE A 149 3.61 -13.74 -23.87
N LEU A 150 2.68 -13.16 -23.16
CA LEU A 150 2.01 -11.94 -23.57
C LEU A 150 2.78 -10.71 -23.09
N ARG A 151 2.87 -10.53 -21.81
CA ARG A 151 3.66 -9.52 -21.08
C ARG A 151 3.41 -9.63 -19.59
N ASN A 152 4.18 -8.91 -18.78
CA ASN A 152 3.84 -8.76 -17.37
C ASN A 152 2.63 -7.83 -17.17
N LEU A 153 1.91 -8.05 -16.07
CA LEU A 153 0.78 -7.26 -15.64
C LEU A 153 1.31 -5.98 -14.94
N GLN A 154 1.65 -4.95 -15.71
CA GLN A 154 2.33 -3.76 -15.20
C GLN A 154 1.43 -2.88 -14.34
N GLU A 155 0.18 -2.68 -14.76
CA GLU A 155 -0.83 -2.02 -13.96
C GLU A 155 -2.17 -2.72 -14.12
N LEU A 156 -2.87 -2.89 -13.02
CA LEU A 156 -4.28 -3.29 -12.98
C LEU A 156 -4.92 -2.47 -11.87
N ARG A 157 -5.95 -1.71 -12.20
CA ARG A 157 -6.57 -0.80 -11.23
C ARG A 157 -8.05 -0.58 -11.48
N THR A 158 -8.82 -0.42 -10.41
CA THR A 158 -10.14 0.17 -10.47
C THR A 158 -10.12 1.58 -9.90
N LEU A 159 -10.87 2.49 -10.49
CA LEU A 159 -10.81 3.92 -10.20
C LEU A 159 -12.19 4.47 -9.87
N PHE A 160 -12.31 5.13 -8.71
CA PHE A 160 -13.39 6.08 -8.49
C PHE A 160 -12.90 7.46 -8.92
N ARG A 161 -13.35 7.90 -10.11
CA ARG A 161 -12.90 9.13 -10.78
C ARG A 161 -14.03 10.13 -10.95
N PRO A 162 -14.34 10.92 -9.92
CA PRO A 162 -15.39 11.94 -10.00
C PRO A 162 -14.90 13.20 -10.73
N THR A 163 -15.83 13.94 -11.32
CA THR A 163 -15.63 15.31 -11.85
C THR A 163 -16.70 16.25 -11.31
N THR A 164 -17.00 16.17 -10.03
CA THR A 164 -17.94 17.05 -9.34
C THR A 164 -17.21 17.93 -8.34
N THR A 165 -17.74 19.11 -8.05
CA THR A 165 -17.24 20.01 -7.00
C THR A 165 -17.64 19.56 -5.60
N LEU A 166 -18.29 18.41 -5.46
CA LEU A 166 -18.70 17.86 -4.17
C LEU A 166 -17.52 17.62 -3.23
N TRP A 167 -16.44 16.99 -3.75
CA TRP A 167 -15.31 16.53 -2.97
C TRP A 167 -14.37 17.67 -2.61
N THR A 168 -14.01 17.78 -1.33
CA THR A 168 -13.20 18.88 -0.79
C THR A 168 -11.85 18.43 -0.23
N HIS A 169 -11.72 17.15 0.14
CA HIS A 169 -10.52 16.61 0.78
C HIS A 169 -10.18 15.21 0.25
N LEU A 170 -8.92 14.86 0.36
CA LEU A 170 -8.41 13.51 0.19
C LEU A 170 -7.85 12.99 1.52
N SER A 171 -7.84 11.66 1.71
CA SER A 171 -7.34 11.01 2.92
C SER A 171 -6.79 9.63 2.61
N THR A 172 -5.54 9.36 2.96
CA THR A 172 -4.94 8.03 2.86
C THR A 172 -5.05 7.25 4.17
N ASN A 173 -4.92 7.93 5.31
CA ASN A 173 -5.14 7.35 6.63
C ASN A 173 -5.68 8.41 7.61
N GLN A 174 -5.73 8.11 8.90
CA GLN A 174 -6.22 9.04 9.91
C GLN A 174 -5.33 10.28 10.10
N LYS A 175 -4.04 10.17 9.85
CA LYS A 175 -3.06 11.24 10.05
C LYS A 175 -2.74 11.99 8.76
N ASN A 176 -2.82 11.33 7.62
CA ASN A 176 -2.45 11.89 6.32
C ASN A 176 -3.70 12.20 5.48
N TRP A 177 -4.15 13.44 5.55
CA TRP A 177 -5.29 13.99 4.81
C TRP A 177 -5.07 15.47 4.51
N ALA A 178 -5.69 15.96 3.45
CA ALA A 178 -5.54 17.36 3.02
C ALA A 178 -6.78 17.87 2.29
N PRO A 179 -7.06 19.19 2.31
CA PRO A 179 -7.95 19.80 1.33
C PRO A 179 -7.45 19.52 -0.10
N LEU A 180 -8.35 19.39 -1.05
CA LEU A 180 -7.96 19.39 -2.46
C LEU A 180 -7.47 20.79 -2.87
N PRO A 181 -6.46 20.91 -3.74
CA PRO A 181 -6.05 22.20 -4.26
C PRO A 181 -7.19 22.93 -4.96
N SER A 182 -7.32 24.23 -4.71
CA SER A 182 -8.32 25.07 -5.39
C SER A 182 -8.00 25.22 -6.88
N LYS A 183 -9.02 25.57 -7.68
CA LYS A 183 -8.83 25.85 -9.12
C LYS A 183 -7.80 26.94 -9.36
N ASP A 184 -7.78 27.99 -8.52
CA ASP A 184 -6.82 29.09 -8.63
C ASP A 184 -5.40 28.64 -8.31
N ALA A 185 -5.23 27.79 -7.29
CA ALA A 185 -3.93 27.20 -6.96
C ALA A 185 -3.41 26.30 -8.09
N ILE A 186 -4.29 25.49 -8.69
CA ILE A 186 -3.93 24.67 -9.85
C ILE A 186 -3.59 25.53 -11.06
N ALA A 187 -4.32 26.61 -11.31
CA ALA A 187 -4.03 27.54 -12.43
C ALA A 187 -2.71 28.28 -12.26
N ALA A 188 -2.30 28.57 -11.03
CA ALA A 188 -1.04 29.29 -10.70
C ALA A 188 0.14 28.35 -10.39
N GLN A 189 -0.05 27.03 -10.49
CA GLN A 189 0.98 26.04 -10.14
C GLN A 189 2.20 26.10 -11.07
N VAL A 190 3.35 25.75 -10.51
CA VAL A 190 4.61 25.57 -11.27
C VAL A 190 5.05 24.13 -11.13
N VAL A 191 5.40 23.49 -12.25
CA VAL A 191 5.94 22.13 -12.22
C VAL A 191 7.29 22.13 -11.51
N ALA A 192 7.35 21.48 -10.36
CA ALA A 192 8.58 21.34 -9.60
C ALA A 192 9.38 20.11 -10.05
N GLN A 193 8.67 19.01 -10.24
CA GLN A 193 9.22 17.71 -10.62
C GLN A 193 8.09 16.86 -11.24
N ASP A 194 8.39 15.65 -11.71
CA ASP A 194 7.37 14.73 -12.16
C ASP A 194 6.25 14.56 -11.11
N ALA A 195 5.02 14.78 -11.56
CA ALA A 195 3.81 14.69 -10.76
C ALA A 195 3.85 15.50 -9.44
N THR A 196 4.62 16.56 -9.39
CA THR A 196 4.75 17.48 -8.25
C THR A 196 4.75 18.93 -8.71
N TRP A 197 3.95 19.74 -8.05
CA TRP A 197 3.72 21.14 -8.39
C TRP A 197 3.94 22.03 -7.16
N TYR A 198 4.60 23.15 -7.37
CA TYR A 198 4.70 24.22 -6.39
C TYR A 198 3.43 25.08 -6.46
N LEU A 199 2.75 25.23 -5.33
CA LEU A 199 1.51 26.01 -5.16
C LEU A 199 1.72 27.30 -4.36
N GLY A 200 2.94 27.57 -3.91
CA GLY A 200 3.24 28.74 -3.06
C GLY A 200 2.98 30.12 -3.71
N ASN A 201 2.65 30.16 -5.00
CA ASN A 201 2.14 31.37 -5.66
C ASN A 201 0.72 31.74 -5.22
N THR A 202 0.02 30.86 -4.52
CA THR A 202 -1.28 31.08 -3.89
C THR A 202 -1.23 30.83 -2.38
N PRO A 203 -0.50 31.66 -1.61
CA PRO A 203 -0.18 31.39 -0.21
C PRO A 203 -1.41 31.31 0.71
N ASN A 204 -2.54 31.88 0.29
CA ASN A 204 -3.81 31.86 1.05
C ASN A 204 -4.74 30.69 0.66
N ALA A 205 -4.35 29.85 -0.29
CA ALA A 205 -5.15 28.67 -0.65
C ALA A 205 -5.21 27.68 0.53
N SER A 206 -6.35 27.05 0.76
CA SER A 206 -6.56 26.15 1.91
C SER A 206 -5.54 25.02 1.96
N TYR A 207 -5.22 24.42 0.81
CA TYR A 207 -4.20 23.37 0.75
C TYR A 207 -2.84 23.90 1.22
N VAL A 208 -2.43 25.09 0.74
CA VAL A 208 -1.13 25.69 1.08
C VAL A 208 -1.05 26.08 2.56
N THR A 209 -2.12 26.65 3.12
CA THR A 209 -2.13 27.08 4.54
C THR A 209 -2.28 25.94 5.54
N GLN A 210 -2.88 24.80 5.14
CA GLN A 210 -3.20 23.71 6.05
C GLN A 210 -2.30 22.48 5.87
N TYR A 211 -1.63 22.34 4.72
CA TYR A 211 -0.92 21.12 4.42
C TYR A 211 0.49 21.35 3.86
N SER A 212 0.63 21.94 2.65
CA SER A 212 1.93 22.12 2.00
C SER A 212 1.87 23.14 0.88
N ASP A 213 2.98 23.82 0.64
CA ASP A 213 3.22 24.66 -0.54
C ASP A 213 3.55 23.83 -1.81
N PHE A 214 3.71 22.53 -1.67
CA PHE A 214 3.83 21.61 -2.80
C PHE A 214 2.68 20.61 -2.80
N PHE A 215 2.12 20.39 -3.97
CA PHE A 215 1.16 19.32 -4.21
C PHE A 215 1.83 18.22 -5.01
N THR A 216 1.84 17.03 -4.45
CA THR A 216 2.20 15.82 -5.20
C THR A 216 0.94 15.05 -5.59
N LYS A 217 0.90 14.61 -6.84
CA LYS A 217 -0.17 13.77 -7.36
C LYS A 217 -0.41 12.53 -6.49
N TYR A 218 0.63 11.99 -5.90
CA TYR A 218 0.61 10.78 -5.12
C TYR A 218 0.68 11.08 -3.63
N MET A 219 -0.35 10.69 -2.89
CA MET A 219 -0.38 10.74 -1.43
C MET A 219 -0.41 9.33 -0.90
N PHE A 220 0.58 8.96 -0.11
CA PHE A 220 0.75 7.62 0.43
C PHE A 220 0.36 7.55 1.90
N ALA A 221 -0.19 6.41 2.31
CA ALA A 221 -0.17 6.03 3.71
C ALA A 221 1.26 5.60 4.09
N THR A 222 1.76 6.10 5.20
CA THR A 222 3.08 5.74 5.72
C THR A 222 3.03 4.61 6.73
N ASP A 223 1.89 4.39 7.37
CA ASP A 223 1.63 3.22 8.20
C ASP A 223 1.01 2.10 7.36
N TRP A 224 1.88 1.25 6.83
CA TRP A 224 1.50 0.10 5.99
C TRP A 224 0.54 -0.89 6.66
N ARG A 225 0.38 -0.84 7.97
CA ARG A 225 -0.48 -1.73 8.73
C ARG A 225 -1.92 -1.26 8.78
N ASP A 226 -2.15 0.03 8.63
CA ASP A 226 -3.48 0.64 8.72
C ASP A 226 -4.13 0.80 7.35
N HIS A 227 -4.21 -0.31 6.60
CA HIS A 227 -4.87 -0.38 5.29
C HIS A 227 -6.36 -0.63 5.42
N LYS A 228 -7.09 0.16 6.20
CA LYS A 228 -8.52 -0.10 6.37
C LYS A 228 -9.35 0.62 5.33
N ALA A 229 -9.12 1.90 5.15
CA ALA A 229 -9.85 2.70 4.19
C ALA A 229 -9.04 3.92 3.72
N HIS A 230 -9.15 4.28 2.44
CA HIS A 230 -8.65 5.53 1.90
C HIS A 230 -9.62 6.08 0.86
N GLY A 231 -9.60 7.39 0.61
CA GLY A 231 -10.52 7.96 -0.37
C GLY A 231 -10.71 9.47 -0.25
N LEU A 232 -11.94 9.90 -0.52
CA LEU A 232 -12.35 11.30 -0.61
C LEU A 232 -13.38 11.65 0.46
N TYR A 233 -13.37 12.91 0.86
CA TYR A 233 -14.31 13.48 1.81
C TYR A 233 -14.83 14.84 1.30
N ALA A 234 -16.10 15.06 1.47
CA ALA A 234 -16.77 16.35 1.29
C ALA A 234 -17.22 16.87 2.66
N ASP A 235 -16.76 18.06 3.04
CA ASP A 235 -16.95 18.64 4.36
C ASP A 235 -18.34 19.28 4.58
N GLY A 236 -19.21 19.22 3.58
CA GLY A 236 -20.55 19.81 3.60
C GLY A 236 -20.62 21.25 3.09
N SER A 237 -19.49 21.91 2.86
CA SER A 237 -19.46 23.29 2.31
C SER A 237 -20.09 23.40 0.93
N THR A 238 -20.03 22.34 0.15
CA THR A 238 -20.56 22.23 -1.22
C THR A 238 -21.95 21.56 -1.29
N SER A 239 -22.54 21.19 -0.16
CA SER A 239 -23.72 20.30 -0.09
C SER A 239 -24.66 20.63 1.08
N ASN A 240 -24.91 21.92 1.34
CA ASN A 240 -25.83 22.39 2.38
C ASN A 240 -25.56 21.77 3.77
N GLY A 241 -24.30 21.62 4.15
CA GLY A 241 -23.87 21.06 5.43
C GLY A 241 -24.04 19.54 5.54
N THR A 242 -24.27 18.81 4.45
CA THR A 242 -24.20 17.34 4.44
C THR A 242 -22.82 16.91 3.98
N SER A 243 -22.08 16.26 4.86
CA SER A 243 -20.78 15.69 4.54
C SER A 243 -20.95 14.33 3.86
N TYR A 244 -20.02 14.00 2.96
CA TYR A 244 -19.97 12.71 2.24
C TYR A 244 -18.59 12.10 2.31
N GLY A 245 -18.54 10.77 2.32
CA GLY A 245 -17.34 9.97 2.20
C GLY A 245 -17.44 9.01 1.02
N ALA A 246 -16.32 8.83 0.30
CA ALA A 246 -16.14 7.80 -0.72
C ALA A 246 -14.85 7.07 -0.42
N TRP A 247 -14.96 5.84 0.06
CA TRP A 247 -13.86 5.07 0.62
C TRP A 247 -13.63 3.78 -0.15
N LEU A 248 -12.39 3.48 -0.49
CA LEU A 248 -11.98 2.12 -0.79
C LEU A 248 -11.65 1.43 0.52
N VAL A 249 -12.38 0.37 0.83
CA VAL A 249 -12.23 -0.43 2.05
C VAL A 249 -11.57 -1.76 1.71
N MET A 250 -10.47 -2.06 2.39
CA MET A 250 -9.70 -3.27 2.20
C MET A 250 -10.16 -4.35 3.17
N ASN A 251 -11.17 -5.13 2.77
CA ASN A 251 -11.80 -6.14 3.60
C ASN A 251 -11.36 -7.58 3.29
N THR A 252 -10.42 -7.75 2.38
CA THR A 252 -9.78 -9.05 2.10
C THR A 252 -8.29 -8.89 1.88
N ARG A 253 -7.56 -10.01 2.05
CA ARG A 253 -6.10 -10.05 1.92
C ARG A 253 -5.62 -11.18 1.01
N ASP A 254 -6.53 -12.00 0.50
CA ASP A 254 -6.22 -13.22 -0.26
C ASP A 254 -5.20 -13.03 -1.38
N THR A 255 -5.36 -12.00 -2.18
CA THR A 255 -4.54 -11.71 -3.36
C THR A 255 -4.12 -10.24 -3.39
N PHE A 256 -3.97 -9.64 -2.21
CA PHE A 256 -3.63 -8.24 -2.06
C PHE A 256 -2.18 -8.00 -2.48
N PHE A 257 -1.98 -7.17 -3.49
CA PHE A 257 -0.66 -6.86 -4.02
C PHE A 257 0.20 -6.11 -2.99
N GLY A 258 1.45 -6.54 -2.80
CA GLY A 258 2.36 -5.97 -1.81
C GLY A 258 2.08 -6.41 -0.36
N GLY A 259 0.96 -7.06 -0.10
CA GLY A 259 0.62 -7.55 1.24
C GLY A 259 0.65 -6.47 2.31
N PRO A 260 1.26 -6.73 3.49
CA PRO A 260 1.36 -5.74 4.57
C PRO A 260 2.29 -4.56 4.27
N LEU A 261 3.04 -4.61 3.17
CA LEU A 261 3.91 -3.53 2.70
C LEU A 261 3.30 -2.73 1.54
N HIS A 262 2.02 -2.94 1.25
CA HIS A 262 1.28 -2.13 0.30
C HIS A 262 1.02 -0.72 0.86
N SER A 263 1.18 0.29 0.04
CA SER A 263 0.87 1.68 0.39
C SER A 263 -0.41 2.14 -0.28
N ASP A 264 -1.41 2.52 0.50
CA ASP A 264 -2.63 3.12 -0.02
C ASP A 264 -2.35 4.46 -0.70
N LEU A 265 -3.07 4.74 -1.76
CA LEU A 265 -2.78 5.85 -2.64
C LEU A 265 -4.05 6.56 -3.10
N THR A 266 -4.06 7.88 -2.97
CA THR A 266 -4.97 8.78 -3.68
C THR A 266 -4.21 9.60 -4.70
N VAL A 267 -4.84 9.94 -5.83
CA VAL A 267 -4.21 10.64 -6.94
C VAL A 267 -5.17 11.69 -7.50
N ASP A 268 -4.82 12.97 -7.45
CA ASP A 268 -5.58 14.08 -8.08
C ASP A 268 -7.09 14.09 -7.77
N GLY A 269 -7.49 13.77 -6.54
CA GLY A 269 -8.91 13.63 -6.19
C GLY A 269 -9.57 12.38 -6.79
N ILE A 270 -8.79 11.37 -7.13
CA ILE A 270 -9.22 10.06 -7.59
C ILE A 270 -8.86 9.03 -6.53
N THR A 271 -9.80 8.16 -6.16
CA THR A 271 -9.48 7.01 -5.32
C THR A 271 -9.04 5.87 -6.22
N TYR A 272 -7.78 5.50 -6.12
CA TYR A 272 -7.19 4.38 -6.85
C TYR A 272 -7.22 3.12 -6.01
N ASN A 273 -7.73 2.05 -6.58
CA ASN A 273 -7.41 0.70 -6.17
C ASN A 273 -6.32 0.19 -7.12
N TYR A 274 -5.06 0.39 -6.77
CA TYR A 274 -3.96 -0.22 -7.48
C TYR A 274 -3.89 -1.70 -7.10
N ILE A 275 -4.59 -2.53 -7.86
CA ILE A 275 -4.65 -3.98 -7.64
C ILE A 275 -3.28 -4.61 -7.91
N VAL A 276 -2.59 -4.17 -8.95
CA VAL A 276 -1.19 -4.48 -9.29
C VAL A 276 -0.56 -3.23 -9.90
N SER A 277 0.68 -2.93 -9.53
CA SER A 277 1.43 -1.86 -10.19
C SER A 277 2.94 -2.07 -10.05
N ASN A 278 3.65 -1.99 -11.19
CA ASN A 278 5.10 -1.82 -11.21
C ASN A 278 5.51 -0.38 -11.51
N HIS A 279 4.60 0.56 -11.40
CA HIS A 279 4.89 1.96 -11.70
C HIS A 279 6.04 2.46 -10.82
N HIS A 280 7.20 2.68 -11.43
CA HIS A 280 8.48 2.97 -10.76
C HIS A 280 9.00 1.87 -9.83
N GLY A 281 8.62 0.63 -10.05
CA GLY A 281 9.09 -0.56 -9.36
C GLY A 281 9.15 -1.75 -10.32
N ASP A 282 9.34 -2.93 -9.76
CA ASP A 282 9.26 -4.21 -10.46
C ASP A 282 8.47 -5.21 -9.61
N GLY A 283 8.45 -6.49 -9.97
CA GLY A 283 7.76 -7.49 -9.18
C GLY A 283 6.29 -7.66 -9.52
N THR A 284 5.93 -7.57 -10.80
CA THR A 284 4.57 -7.87 -11.26
C THR A 284 4.50 -9.21 -11.99
N PRO A 285 3.35 -9.93 -11.92
CA PRO A 285 3.23 -11.24 -12.51
C PRO A 285 3.25 -11.18 -14.05
N ASN A 286 3.86 -12.20 -14.67
CA ASN A 286 3.81 -12.40 -16.11
C ASN A 286 2.48 -13.03 -16.51
N ILE A 287 1.83 -12.46 -17.52
CA ILE A 287 0.63 -13.03 -18.13
C ILE A 287 1.08 -14.03 -19.18
N THR A 288 1.15 -15.30 -18.80
CA THR A 288 1.51 -16.43 -19.65
C THR A 288 0.33 -17.40 -19.79
N ASN A 289 0.43 -18.39 -20.68
CA ASN A 289 -0.60 -19.43 -20.79
C ASN A 289 -0.83 -20.11 -19.42
N GLY A 290 -2.09 -20.18 -18.99
CA GLY A 290 -2.51 -20.69 -17.70
C GLY A 290 -2.60 -19.66 -16.58
N PHE A 291 -2.24 -18.39 -16.83
CA PHE A 291 -2.49 -17.32 -15.86
C PHE A 291 -3.99 -17.15 -15.65
N ASP A 292 -4.44 -17.22 -14.42
CA ASP A 292 -5.85 -17.01 -14.04
C ASP A 292 -5.92 -16.55 -12.60
N ARG A 293 -6.11 -15.25 -12.39
CA ARG A 293 -6.10 -14.64 -11.07
C ARG A 293 -7.28 -13.70 -10.89
N THR A 294 -8.02 -13.88 -9.81
CA THR A 294 -9.09 -13.00 -9.37
C THR A 294 -8.66 -12.26 -8.12
N PHE A 295 -8.76 -10.94 -8.17
CA PHE A 295 -8.46 -10.01 -7.11
C PHE A 295 -9.75 -9.55 -6.43
N GLY A 296 -9.69 -9.36 -5.13
CA GLY A 296 -10.86 -8.96 -4.34
C GLY A 296 -11.32 -10.07 -3.37
N PRO A 297 -12.41 -9.83 -2.63
CA PRO A 297 -13.30 -8.66 -2.75
C PRO A 297 -12.63 -7.35 -2.29
N PHE A 298 -13.01 -6.25 -2.96
CA PHE A 298 -12.80 -4.88 -2.54
C PHE A 298 -14.16 -4.25 -2.30
N TYR A 299 -14.24 -3.21 -1.45
CA TYR A 299 -15.51 -2.56 -1.18
C TYR A 299 -15.38 -1.04 -1.31
N TYR A 300 -16.10 -0.48 -2.29
CA TYR A 300 -16.26 0.97 -2.42
C TYR A 300 -17.44 1.40 -1.58
N HIS A 301 -17.16 1.95 -0.41
CA HIS A 301 -18.17 2.40 0.56
C HIS A 301 -18.46 3.89 0.41
N PHE A 302 -19.72 4.25 0.46
CA PHE A 302 -20.19 5.63 0.41
C PHE A 302 -21.05 5.92 1.63
N ASN A 303 -20.72 6.95 2.37
CA ASN A 303 -21.50 7.36 3.54
C ASN A 303 -21.73 8.87 3.57
N SER A 304 -22.70 9.30 4.36
CA SER A 304 -23.08 10.69 4.50
C SER A 304 -23.56 10.97 5.91
N GLY A 305 -23.47 12.25 6.32
CA GLY A 305 -23.98 12.69 7.60
C GLY A 305 -24.06 14.22 7.68
N LYS A 306 -25.07 14.74 8.39
CA LYS A 306 -25.18 16.19 8.60
C LYS A 306 -24.03 16.68 9.47
N ASN A 307 -23.21 17.60 8.96
CA ASN A 307 -22.02 18.12 9.62
C ASN A 307 -21.08 17.03 10.16
N ALA A 308 -21.04 15.86 9.49
CA ALA A 308 -20.18 14.76 9.89
C ALA A 308 -18.70 15.09 9.61
N SER A 309 -17.82 14.79 10.57
CA SER A 309 -16.38 15.00 10.38
C SER A 309 -15.76 13.92 9.49
N LEU A 310 -14.62 14.23 8.87
CA LEU A 310 -13.81 13.28 8.12
C LEU A 310 -13.51 12.03 8.97
N SER A 311 -13.08 12.22 10.22
CA SER A 311 -12.75 11.11 11.12
C SER A 311 -13.98 10.23 11.42
N SER A 312 -15.18 10.79 11.55
CA SER A 312 -16.38 10.00 11.81
C SER A 312 -16.82 9.16 10.61
N LEU A 313 -16.80 9.74 9.40
CA LEU A 313 -17.14 9.00 8.18
C LEU A 313 -16.08 7.96 7.83
N ARG A 314 -14.80 8.26 8.07
CA ARG A 314 -13.71 7.31 7.92
C ARG A 314 -13.85 6.14 8.91
N ALA A 315 -14.06 6.42 10.20
CA ALA A 315 -14.23 5.39 11.22
C ALA A 315 -15.43 4.47 10.95
N ASP A 316 -16.46 4.98 10.30
CA ASP A 316 -17.59 4.17 9.85
C ASP A 316 -17.17 3.20 8.74
N ALA A 317 -16.42 3.67 7.75
CA ALA A 317 -15.87 2.82 6.69
C ALA A 317 -14.89 1.75 7.23
N GLU A 318 -14.03 2.09 8.18
CA GLU A 318 -13.02 1.18 8.76
C GLU A 318 -13.63 -0.03 9.48
N LYS A 319 -14.87 0.07 9.98
CA LYS A 319 -15.59 -1.07 10.56
C LYS A 319 -15.83 -2.21 9.57
N LEU A 320 -15.85 -1.89 8.28
CA LEU A 320 -16.12 -2.82 7.19
C LEU A 320 -14.86 -3.52 6.69
N ALA A 321 -13.69 -3.20 7.26
CA ALA A 321 -12.39 -3.80 6.87
C ALA A 321 -12.12 -5.17 7.50
N ASP A 322 -13.06 -5.70 8.31
CA ASP A 322 -12.95 -7.06 8.86
C ASP A 322 -13.12 -8.10 7.75
N PRO A 323 -12.16 -9.02 7.55
CA PRO A 323 -12.27 -10.08 6.56
C PRO A 323 -13.47 -11.03 6.75
N SER A 324 -14.06 -11.07 7.94
CA SER A 324 -15.25 -11.88 8.24
C SER A 324 -16.56 -11.13 7.94
N TRP A 325 -16.48 -9.83 7.70
CA TRP A 325 -17.64 -9.03 7.33
C TRP A 325 -18.25 -9.55 6.03
N ASN A 326 -19.55 -9.66 5.98
CA ASN A 326 -20.30 -10.12 4.80
C ASN A 326 -19.95 -11.54 4.29
N ALA A 327 -19.46 -12.43 5.15
CA ALA A 327 -19.12 -13.79 4.72
C ALA A 327 -20.27 -14.53 4.04
N ALA A 328 -21.50 -14.43 4.57
CA ALA A 328 -22.70 -15.05 3.98
C ALA A 328 -23.02 -14.52 2.57
N PHE A 329 -22.86 -13.22 2.37
CA PHE A 329 -23.02 -12.59 1.05
C PHE A 329 -21.95 -13.11 0.08
N TYR A 330 -20.68 -13.07 0.45
CA TYR A 330 -19.59 -13.55 -0.40
C TYR A 330 -19.72 -15.05 -0.72
N ASP A 331 -20.21 -15.86 0.20
CA ASP A 331 -20.49 -17.27 -0.07
C ASP A 331 -21.61 -17.44 -1.12
N SER A 332 -22.62 -16.58 -1.10
CA SER A 332 -23.74 -16.64 -2.05
C SER A 332 -23.34 -16.23 -3.48
N ILE A 333 -22.35 -15.35 -3.64
CA ILE A 333 -21.85 -14.93 -4.95
C ILE A 333 -20.67 -15.74 -5.45
N ALA A 334 -20.07 -16.59 -4.62
CA ALA A 334 -18.91 -17.41 -4.97
C ALA A 334 -19.08 -18.22 -6.28
N PRO A 335 -20.25 -18.79 -6.61
CA PRO A 335 -20.45 -19.50 -7.88
C PRO A 335 -20.30 -18.61 -9.14
N TYR A 336 -20.40 -17.31 -8.99
CA TYR A 336 -20.31 -16.34 -10.09
C TYR A 336 -18.94 -15.64 -10.17
N VAL A 337 -18.05 -15.87 -9.19
CA VAL A 337 -16.74 -15.25 -9.14
C VAL A 337 -15.65 -16.33 -9.25
N PRO A 338 -15.06 -16.52 -10.43
CA PRO A 338 -14.01 -17.51 -10.63
C PRO A 338 -12.88 -17.36 -9.61
N ASN A 339 -12.31 -18.47 -9.15
CA ASN A 339 -11.20 -18.54 -8.18
C ASN A 339 -11.51 -18.01 -6.77
N TYR A 340 -12.70 -17.47 -6.52
CA TYR A 340 -13.10 -17.11 -5.16
C TYR A 340 -13.50 -18.37 -4.37
N VAL A 341 -12.90 -18.54 -3.20
CA VAL A 341 -13.17 -19.67 -2.30
C VAL A 341 -14.10 -19.21 -1.17
N ASN A 342 -15.25 -19.85 -1.06
CA ASN A 342 -16.24 -19.59 -0.01
C ASN A 342 -15.78 -20.06 1.39
N THR A 343 -16.58 -19.80 2.41
CA THR A 343 -16.27 -20.10 3.82
C THR A 343 -15.97 -21.59 4.05
N SER A 344 -16.62 -22.51 3.33
CA SER A 344 -16.39 -23.96 3.51
C SER A 344 -15.00 -24.43 3.08
N GLY A 345 -14.33 -23.69 2.19
CA GLY A 345 -12.96 -23.95 1.75
C GLY A 345 -11.89 -23.21 2.58
N ARG A 346 -12.26 -22.55 3.66
CA ARG A 346 -11.36 -21.72 4.49
C ARG A 346 -11.24 -22.25 5.91
N GLY A 347 -10.11 -21.98 6.54
CA GLY A 347 -9.87 -22.30 7.95
C GLY A 347 -9.34 -21.08 8.73
N THR A 348 -9.16 -21.28 10.04
CA THR A 348 -8.49 -20.30 10.89
C THR A 348 -7.09 -20.80 11.22
N PHE A 349 -6.07 -20.01 10.87
CA PHE A 349 -4.71 -20.26 11.33
C PHE A 349 -4.53 -19.77 12.76
N LYS A 350 -3.81 -20.54 13.57
CA LYS A 350 -3.48 -20.20 14.95
C LYS A 350 -2.01 -20.52 15.23
N ALA A 351 -1.33 -19.61 15.89
CA ALA A 351 0.04 -19.83 16.36
C ALA A 351 0.29 -19.18 17.72
N LYS A 352 1.35 -19.60 18.38
CA LYS A 352 1.92 -19.00 19.58
C LYS A 352 3.41 -18.84 19.37
N ILE A 353 3.92 -17.61 19.42
CA ILE A 353 5.33 -17.32 19.20
C ILE A 353 5.95 -16.62 20.41
N SER A 354 7.12 -17.09 20.83
CA SER A 354 7.99 -16.33 21.74
C SER A 354 8.76 -15.31 20.93
N LEU A 355 8.64 -14.05 21.29
CA LEU A 355 9.25 -12.92 20.57
C LEU A 355 10.61 -12.54 21.20
N PRO A 356 11.55 -11.97 20.42
CA PRO A 356 12.75 -11.35 20.96
C PRO A 356 12.40 -10.20 21.91
N LYS A 357 13.30 -9.97 22.87
CA LYS A 357 13.16 -8.80 23.77
C LYS A 357 13.26 -7.50 22.97
N GLY A 358 12.34 -6.59 23.19
CA GLY A 358 12.31 -5.30 22.51
C GLY A 358 11.51 -5.29 21.21
N ALA A 359 10.89 -6.40 20.81
CA ALA A 359 9.99 -6.44 19.64
C ALA A 359 8.79 -5.50 19.84
N ILE A 360 8.63 -4.55 18.93
CA ILE A 360 7.53 -3.58 18.90
C ILE A 360 6.64 -3.89 17.69
N LYS A 361 5.32 -3.81 17.86
CA LYS A 361 4.33 -4.07 16.80
C LYS A 361 4.66 -5.32 15.95
N PRO A 362 4.84 -6.51 16.52
CA PRO A 362 5.15 -7.70 15.73
C PRO A 362 4.00 -8.07 14.81
N LEU A 363 4.34 -8.43 13.56
CA LEU A 363 3.39 -8.82 12.52
C LEU A 363 3.69 -10.24 12.03
N ALA A 364 2.63 -11.04 11.88
CA ALA A 364 2.69 -12.37 11.29
C ALA A 364 2.08 -12.37 9.90
N VAL A 365 2.79 -12.95 8.93
CA VAL A 365 2.35 -13.08 7.53
C VAL A 365 2.34 -14.56 7.15
N LEU A 366 1.24 -15.03 6.58
CA LEU A 366 1.18 -16.31 5.86
C LEU A 366 1.26 -16.03 4.36
N SER A 367 2.24 -16.59 3.69
CA SER A 367 2.39 -16.56 2.23
C SER A 367 2.46 -17.99 1.67
N VAL A 368 2.47 -18.14 0.36
CA VAL A 368 2.71 -19.45 -0.27
C VAL A 368 4.02 -20.04 0.23
N SER A 369 4.01 -21.33 0.62
CA SER A 369 5.21 -22.01 1.16
C SER A 369 6.35 -21.99 0.16
N GLY A 370 7.57 -21.75 0.66
CA GLY A 370 8.79 -21.67 -0.17
C GLY A 370 9.12 -20.29 -0.73
N TYR A 371 8.19 -19.32 -0.62
CA TYR A 371 8.40 -17.96 -1.11
C TYR A 371 8.50 -16.96 0.05
N ASP A 372 9.36 -15.95 -0.10
CA ASP A 372 9.24 -14.75 0.72
C ASP A 372 7.89 -14.07 0.41
N PHE A 373 7.22 -13.53 1.44
CA PHE A 373 5.92 -12.90 1.23
C PHE A 373 5.98 -11.72 0.26
N GLN A 374 7.11 -11.05 0.17
CA GLN A 374 7.33 -9.93 -0.76
C GLN A 374 7.38 -10.41 -2.22
N ALA A 375 8.00 -11.56 -2.47
CA ALA A 375 8.03 -12.18 -3.79
C ALA A 375 6.72 -12.89 -4.16
N ASN A 376 5.82 -13.12 -3.19
CA ASN A 376 4.55 -13.82 -3.41
C ASN A 376 3.60 -13.06 -4.36
N GLU A 377 3.77 -11.77 -4.52
CA GLU A 377 2.96 -10.94 -5.43
C GLU A 377 3.11 -11.32 -6.90
N VAL A 378 4.27 -11.85 -7.30
CA VAL A 378 4.52 -12.33 -8.66
C VAL A 378 4.06 -13.77 -8.89
N ASP A 379 3.77 -14.51 -7.83
CA ASP A 379 3.19 -15.86 -7.93
C ASP A 379 1.78 -15.81 -8.48
N THR A 380 1.42 -16.79 -9.31
CA THR A 380 0.10 -16.84 -9.95
C THR A 380 -1.04 -16.87 -8.93
N LYS A 381 -0.86 -17.52 -7.78
CA LYS A 381 -1.87 -17.59 -6.72
C LYS A 381 -1.84 -16.37 -5.81
N ALA A 382 -0.66 -15.83 -5.55
CA ALA A 382 -0.37 -14.66 -4.71
C ALA A 382 -1.12 -14.67 -3.36
N LEU A 383 -1.30 -15.86 -2.77
CA LEU A 383 -2.01 -15.99 -1.50
C LEU A 383 -1.17 -15.47 -0.36
N GLN A 384 -1.70 -14.50 0.37
CA GLN A 384 -1.11 -14.02 1.61
C GLN A 384 -2.15 -13.48 2.57
N TYR A 385 -1.85 -13.62 3.86
CA TYR A 385 -2.71 -13.18 4.96
C TYR A 385 -1.81 -12.67 6.08
N TRP A 386 -2.25 -11.66 6.82
CA TRP A 386 -1.46 -11.17 7.94
C TRP A 386 -2.33 -10.73 9.10
N ALA A 387 -1.74 -10.72 10.28
CA ALA A 387 -2.34 -10.19 11.50
C ALA A 387 -1.25 -9.75 12.48
N ASP A 388 -1.60 -8.82 13.35
CA ASP A 388 -0.76 -8.44 14.47
C ASP A 388 -0.57 -9.63 15.41
N VAL A 389 0.65 -9.79 15.94
CA VAL A 389 0.92 -10.72 17.02
C VAL A 389 0.52 -10.04 18.33
N LYS A 390 -0.34 -10.68 19.11
CA LYS A 390 -0.79 -10.15 20.40
C LYS A 390 0.34 -10.10 21.42
N SER A 391 0.19 -9.30 22.46
CA SER A 391 1.18 -9.15 23.53
C SER A 391 1.58 -10.45 24.23
N ASP A 392 0.69 -11.43 24.25
CA ASP A 392 0.96 -12.77 24.77
C ASP A 392 1.63 -13.71 23.75
N GLY A 393 1.95 -13.23 22.55
CA GLY A 393 2.53 -13.98 21.43
C GLY A 393 1.52 -14.78 20.60
N SER A 394 0.23 -14.66 20.87
CA SER A 394 -0.78 -15.39 20.09
C SER A 394 -1.06 -14.72 18.75
N ILE A 395 -1.26 -15.55 17.73
CA ILE A 395 -1.59 -15.17 16.35
C ILE A 395 -2.86 -15.89 15.96
N VAL A 396 -3.83 -15.17 15.41
CA VAL A 396 -5.06 -15.72 14.85
C VAL A 396 -5.35 -15.04 13.53
N ILE A 397 -5.34 -15.80 12.45
CA ILE A 397 -5.69 -15.32 11.10
C ILE A 397 -6.92 -16.09 10.63
N PRO A 398 -8.10 -15.45 10.59
CA PRO A 398 -9.33 -16.08 10.14
C PRO A 398 -9.38 -16.15 8.60
N ARG A 399 -10.26 -17.00 8.09
CA ARG A 399 -10.65 -17.09 6.67
C ARG A 399 -9.48 -17.35 5.69
N VAL A 400 -8.44 -18.05 6.15
CA VAL A 400 -7.33 -18.49 5.29
C VAL A 400 -7.83 -19.62 4.38
N LYS A 401 -7.61 -19.56 3.09
CA LYS A 401 -7.87 -20.66 2.15
C LYS A 401 -7.10 -21.91 2.60
N ALA A 402 -7.71 -23.07 2.50
CA ALA A 402 -7.00 -24.32 2.79
C ALA A 402 -5.79 -24.46 1.86
N GLY A 403 -4.63 -24.78 2.44
CA GLY A 403 -3.37 -24.84 1.70
C GLY A 403 -2.14 -25.01 2.58
N THR A 404 -0.96 -24.93 1.97
CA THR A 404 0.34 -25.00 2.64
C THR A 404 1.04 -23.66 2.55
N TYR A 405 1.50 -23.14 3.67
CA TYR A 405 1.97 -21.77 3.82
C TYR A 405 3.35 -21.70 4.47
N ARG A 406 4.00 -20.55 4.27
CA ARG A 406 5.12 -20.04 5.05
C ARG A 406 4.58 -19.06 6.08
N LEU A 407 4.98 -19.23 7.34
CA LEU A 407 4.83 -18.22 8.37
C LEU A 407 6.09 -17.35 8.41
N THR A 408 5.94 -16.06 8.19
CA THR A 408 6.96 -15.06 8.45
C THR A 408 6.50 -14.18 9.60
N VAL A 409 7.39 -13.90 10.58
CA VAL A 409 7.11 -12.92 11.65
C VAL A 409 8.26 -11.92 11.72
N TYR A 410 7.93 -10.65 11.70
CA TYR A 410 8.88 -9.55 11.89
C TYR A 410 8.34 -8.51 12.87
N ALA A 411 9.20 -7.64 13.40
CA ALA A 411 8.81 -6.63 14.36
C ALA A 411 9.74 -5.40 14.25
N GLU A 412 9.21 -4.23 14.59
CA GLU A 412 10.02 -3.03 14.74
C GLU A 412 11.04 -3.22 15.85
N GLY A 413 12.27 -2.72 15.65
CA GLY A 413 13.38 -2.79 16.59
C GLY A 413 14.20 -4.08 16.55
N ILE A 414 13.81 -5.09 15.76
CA ILE A 414 14.44 -6.41 15.71
C ILE A 414 15.01 -6.68 14.30
N PHE A 415 16.32 -6.98 14.25
CA PHE A 415 16.97 -7.40 13.01
C PHE A 415 16.57 -8.82 12.63
N GLY A 416 16.34 -9.02 11.32
CA GLY A 416 15.93 -10.30 10.77
C GLY A 416 14.43 -10.57 10.93
N GLN A 417 14.05 -11.81 10.71
CA GLN A 417 12.67 -12.28 10.80
C GLN A 417 12.61 -13.78 11.13
N TYR A 418 11.49 -14.22 11.70
CA TYR A 418 11.21 -15.64 11.83
C TYR A 418 10.60 -16.19 10.55
N VAL A 419 11.03 -17.37 10.12
CA VAL A 419 10.49 -18.06 8.94
C VAL A 419 10.26 -19.53 9.24
N GLN A 420 9.08 -20.05 8.89
CA GLN A 420 8.75 -21.47 8.96
C GLN A 420 7.89 -21.88 7.77
N ASP A 421 8.37 -22.80 6.96
CA ASP A 421 7.67 -23.37 5.82
C ASP A 421 6.76 -24.56 6.19
N ASN A 422 5.97 -25.01 5.22
CA ASN A 422 5.16 -26.22 5.27
C ASN A 422 4.06 -26.22 6.35
N ILE A 423 3.50 -25.06 6.65
CA ILE A 423 2.39 -24.92 7.57
C ILE A 423 1.08 -25.25 6.84
N SER A 424 0.44 -26.35 7.24
CA SER A 424 -0.85 -26.77 6.68
C SER A 424 -1.99 -26.04 7.36
N VAL A 425 -2.85 -25.39 6.57
CA VAL A 425 -4.14 -24.85 7.01
C VAL A 425 -5.24 -25.65 6.32
N LYS A 426 -6.09 -26.32 7.10
CA LYS A 426 -7.25 -27.08 6.63
C LYS A 426 -8.51 -26.23 6.72
N ALA A 427 -9.48 -26.51 5.89
CA ALA A 427 -10.82 -25.92 5.99
C ALA A 427 -11.45 -26.25 7.37
N GLY A 428 -12.23 -25.30 7.89
CA GLY A 428 -12.82 -25.38 9.23
C GLY A 428 -11.96 -24.76 10.32
N SER A 429 -12.39 -24.83 11.57
CA SER A 429 -11.76 -24.15 12.71
C SER A 429 -10.81 -25.01 13.54
N SER A 430 -10.65 -26.29 13.21
CA SER A 430 -9.92 -27.29 14.02
C SER A 430 -8.39 -27.34 13.74
N ASN A 431 -7.81 -26.29 13.17
CA ASN A 431 -6.37 -26.25 12.91
C ASN A 431 -5.58 -26.20 14.23
N PRO A 432 -4.48 -27.00 14.35
CA PRO A 432 -3.63 -26.99 15.53
C PRO A 432 -2.94 -25.63 15.71
N VAL A 433 -2.57 -25.33 16.97
CA VAL A 433 -1.78 -24.14 17.28
C VAL A 433 -0.31 -24.43 16.97
N VAL A 434 0.26 -23.68 16.02
CA VAL A 434 1.70 -23.76 15.69
C VAL A 434 2.49 -23.11 16.81
N GLN A 435 3.49 -23.82 17.34
CA GLN A 435 4.40 -23.28 18.35
C GLN A 435 5.68 -22.80 17.70
N ALA A 436 6.11 -21.59 18.00
CA ALA A 436 7.28 -20.95 17.42
C ALA A 436 8.10 -20.20 18.48
N ALA A 437 9.40 -20.08 18.23
CA ALA A 437 10.29 -19.25 19.04
C ALA A 437 11.23 -18.49 18.12
N TRP A 438 11.15 -17.18 18.15
CA TRP A 438 12.00 -16.30 17.37
C TRP A 438 13.09 -15.69 18.25
N LYS A 439 14.31 -15.75 17.76
CA LYS A 439 15.46 -15.05 18.34
C LYS A 439 15.98 -14.05 17.32
N GLU A 440 16.31 -12.84 17.77
CA GLU A 440 16.95 -11.84 16.93
C GLU A 440 18.26 -12.42 16.38
N GLU A 441 18.53 -12.13 15.11
CA GLU A 441 19.80 -12.47 14.49
C GLU A 441 20.93 -11.71 15.19
N SER A 442 22.05 -12.36 15.43
CA SER A 442 23.25 -11.75 15.98
C SER A 442 24.51 -12.36 15.39
N ALA A 443 25.54 -11.54 15.22
CA ALA A 443 26.87 -11.93 14.76
C ALA A 443 27.94 -11.68 15.83
N GLY A 444 27.53 -11.27 17.04
CA GLY A 444 28.47 -11.00 18.12
C GLY A 444 27.99 -9.84 19.01
N LYS A 445 28.98 -9.14 19.59
CA LYS A 445 28.69 -7.94 20.41
C LYS A 445 28.39 -6.76 19.49
N GLU A 446 27.23 -6.13 19.68
CA GLU A 446 26.89 -4.91 18.98
C GLU A 446 27.81 -3.77 19.39
N ILE A 447 28.38 -3.10 18.40
CA ILE A 447 29.24 -1.92 18.56
C ILE A 447 28.41 -0.66 18.40
N TRP A 448 27.57 -0.60 17.34
CA TRP A 448 26.62 0.47 17.10
C TRP A 448 25.48 0.01 16.20
N ARG A 449 24.39 0.76 16.23
CA ARG A 449 23.31 0.71 15.23
C ARG A 449 22.94 2.11 14.78
N LEU A 450 22.41 2.21 13.56
CA LEU A 450 21.87 3.39 12.94
C LEU A 450 20.52 3.04 12.34
N GLY A 451 19.50 3.78 12.68
CA GLY A 451 18.11 3.49 12.33
C GLY A 451 17.46 2.42 13.22
N THR A 452 16.20 2.21 13.01
CA THR A 452 15.36 1.21 13.68
C THR A 452 14.81 0.26 12.65
N PRO A 453 15.11 -1.04 12.70
CA PRO A 453 14.58 -1.97 11.70
C PRO A 453 13.05 -2.04 11.82
N ASP A 454 12.35 -1.31 10.95
CA ASP A 454 10.89 -1.23 10.89
C ASP A 454 10.34 -1.38 9.47
N LYS A 455 11.24 -1.64 8.50
CA LYS A 455 10.98 -1.78 7.06
C LYS A 455 10.64 -0.45 6.37
N THR A 456 10.99 0.67 6.98
CA THR A 456 10.81 2.00 6.40
C THR A 456 12.11 2.81 6.46
N ALA A 457 12.16 3.92 5.73
CA ALA A 457 13.22 4.94 5.84
C ALA A 457 12.67 6.23 6.48
N GLY A 458 11.61 6.11 7.25
CA GLY A 458 10.80 7.24 7.68
C GLY A 458 11.47 8.15 8.69
N GLU A 459 12.27 7.62 9.61
CA GLU A 459 12.94 8.38 10.67
C GLU A 459 14.10 9.26 10.16
N PHE A 460 14.55 9.03 8.94
CA PHE A 460 15.63 9.81 8.34
C PHE A 460 15.15 11.15 7.80
N ARG A 461 16.09 12.06 7.51
CA ARG A 461 15.82 13.37 6.94
C ARG A 461 14.97 13.24 5.67
N HIS A 462 13.92 14.04 5.58
CA HIS A 462 12.93 14.02 4.49
C HIS A 462 12.13 12.71 4.39
N GLY A 463 12.19 11.85 5.40
CA GLY A 463 11.23 10.77 5.60
C GLY A 463 9.88 11.32 6.06
N TYR A 464 9.31 10.77 7.12
CA TYR A 464 8.07 11.34 7.73
C TYR A 464 8.35 12.17 8.99
N ALA A 465 9.60 12.33 9.37
CA ALA A 465 9.96 13.25 10.44
C ALA A 465 9.63 14.69 9.99
N PRO A 466 9.10 15.55 10.90
CA PRO A 466 8.79 16.93 10.57
C PRO A 466 10.00 17.67 9.99
N ALA A 467 9.81 18.29 8.83
CA ALA A 467 10.84 19.15 8.24
C ALA A 467 10.73 20.55 8.85
N PRO A 468 11.75 21.07 9.59
CA PRO A 468 11.67 22.39 10.21
C PRO A 468 11.44 23.52 9.21
N SER A 469 11.90 23.35 7.97
CA SER A 469 11.69 24.30 6.88
C SER A 469 10.29 24.22 6.23
N LYS A 470 9.49 23.23 6.61
CA LYS A 470 8.15 22.95 6.07
C LYS A 470 7.18 22.63 7.22
N PRO A 471 6.91 23.60 8.11
CA PRO A 471 6.16 23.33 9.36
C PRO A 471 4.70 22.94 9.14
N LEU A 472 4.15 23.16 7.94
CA LEU A 472 2.78 22.74 7.60
C LEU A 472 2.68 21.27 7.19
N HIS A 473 3.80 20.60 6.88
CA HIS A 473 3.77 19.20 6.54
C HIS A 473 3.38 18.36 7.76
N PRO A 474 2.38 17.49 7.67
CA PRO A 474 2.08 16.53 8.74
C PRO A 474 3.25 15.57 8.95
N GLU A 475 3.35 14.96 10.14
CA GLU A 475 4.43 14.03 10.48
C GLU A 475 4.59 12.89 9.48
N GLU A 476 3.49 12.44 8.86
CA GLU A 476 3.50 11.36 7.89
C GLU A 476 3.58 11.83 6.44
N TYR A 477 3.78 13.13 6.21
CA TYR A 477 3.94 13.67 4.87
C TYR A 477 5.30 13.28 4.32
N ARG A 478 5.29 12.53 3.24
CA ARG A 478 6.51 12.27 2.47
C ARG A 478 6.46 13.05 1.17
N MET A 479 7.35 14.02 1.06
CA MET A 479 7.47 14.80 -0.17
C MET A 479 8.08 13.95 -1.28
N TYR A 480 7.67 14.27 -2.49
CA TYR A 480 8.30 13.72 -3.68
C TYR A 480 9.77 14.13 -3.73
N TRP A 481 10.65 13.18 -4.02
CA TRP A 481 12.12 13.34 -3.95
C TRP A 481 12.67 14.58 -4.65
N GLY A 482 12.03 15.12 -5.70
CA GLY A 482 12.49 16.30 -6.43
C GLY A 482 12.26 17.64 -5.73
N GLN A 483 11.63 17.68 -4.57
CA GLN A 483 11.37 18.91 -3.81
C GLN A 483 12.55 19.33 -2.94
N TYR A 484 13.47 18.42 -2.68
CA TYR A 484 14.65 18.65 -1.86
C TYR A 484 15.89 18.70 -2.74
N ASP A 485 16.75 19.66 -2.51
CA ASP A 485 18.02 19.77 -3.21
C ASP A 485 19.12 19.11 -2.39
N PHE A 486 19.15 17.77 -2.39
CA PHE A 486 20.15 17.00 -1.67
C PHE A 486 21.58 17.50 -1.91
N PRO A 487 22.03 17.82 -3.15
CA PRO A 487 23.39 18.33 -3.35
C PRO A 487 23.70 19.62 -2.62
N THR A 488 22.74 20.50 -2.41
CA THR A 488 22.93 21.71 -1.59
C THR A 488 22.98 21.37 -0.10
N GLU A 489 22.19 20.41 0.36
CA GLU A 489 22.17 20.03 1.76
C GLU A 489 23.37 19.15 2.16
N PHE A 490 23.84 18.32 1.26
CA PHE A 490 24.96 17.37 1.45
C PHE A 490 25.98 17.47 0.32
N PRO A 491 26.68 18.61 0.17
CA PRO A 491 27.55 18.87 -1.00
C PRO A 491 28.74 17.90 -1.10
N ASN A 492 29.07 17.20 -0.03
CA ASN A 492 30.13 16.20 0.01
C ASN A 492 29.60 14.79 0.36
N GLY A 493 28.32 14.52 0.07
CA GLY A 493 27.64 13.31 0.53
C GLY A 493 27.34 13.32 2.03
N VAL A 494 26.74 12.24 2.52
CA VAL A 494 26.46 12.09 3.95
C VAL A 494 27.75 11.76 4.73
N ASN A 495 28.01 12.53 5.79
CA ASN A 495 29.07 12.27 6.76
C ASN A 495 28.46 12.12 8.15
N PHE A 496 28.19 10.89 8.55
CA PHE A 496 27.49 10.58 9.78
C PHE A 496 28.43 10.07 10.86
N THR A 497 28.41 10.65 12.03
CA THR A 497 29.25 10.19 13.18
C THR A 497 28.36 9.57 14.24
N ILE A 498 28.55 8.27 14.50
CA ILE A 498 27.84 7.53 15.54
C ILE A 498 28.00 8.22 16.90
N GLY A 499 26.89 8.43 17.60
CA GLY A 499 26.85 9.08 18.92
C GLY A 499 26.97 10.62 18.88
N LYS A 500 27.14 11.24 17.70
CA LYS A 500 27.20 12.71 17.55
C LYS A 500 26.17 13.24 16.57
N SER A 501 26.04 12.62 15.41
CA SER A 501 25.09 13.03 14.37
C SER A 501 23.66 12.61 14.72
N ASN A 502 22.68 13.32 14.15
CA ASN A 502 21.25 13.07 14.32
C ASN A 502 20.66 12.49 13.04
N ILE A 503 20.05 11.30 13.12
CA ILE A 503 19.51 10.60 11.95
C ILE A 503 18.46 11.41 11.19
N ALA A 504 17.60 12.16 11.88
CA ALA A 504 16.57 12.99 11.26
C ALA A 504 17.11 14.26 10.56
N LYS A 505 18.42 14.55 10.68
CA LYS A 505 19.05 15.74 10.09
C LYS A 505 20.22 15.40 9.17
N ASP A 506 21.02 14.44 9.57
CA ASP A 506 22.36 14.19 9.00
C ASP A 506 22.39 12.93 8.13
N TRP A 507 21.25 12.19 8.01
CA TRP A 507 21.08 11.03 7.14
C TRP A 507 19.83 11.19 6.30
N ASN A 508 19.99 11.21 4.95
CA ASN A 508 18.84 11.38 4.06
C ASN A 508 18.07 10.06 3.86
N TYR A 509 16.77 10.12 3.63
CA TYR A 509 15.90 8.94 3.46
C TYR A 509 16.14 8.15 2.17
N ILE A 510 16.79 8.76 1.16
CA ILE A 510 17.18 8.12 -0.10
C ILE A 510 18.64 8.42 -0.41
N HIS A 511 19.37 7.39 -0.79
CA HIS A 511 20.71 7.45 -1.33
C HIS A 511 20.67 7.20 -2.84
N TRP A 512 20.85 8.24 -3.63
CA TRP A 512 20.86 8.19 -5.08
C TRP A 512 22.29 8.02 -5.62
N SER A 513 22.41 7.30 -6.75
CA SER A 513 23.67 7.22 -7.47
C SER A 513 24.02 8.50 -8.22
N VAL A 514 23.02 9.20 -8.76
CA VAL A 514 23.14 10.45 -9.51
C VAL A 514 21.94 11.33 -9.15
N TYR A 515 22.18 12.63 -9.06
CA TYR A 515 21.14 13.63 -8.81
C TYR A 515 20.85 14.41 -10.09
N GLY A 516 19.74 14.13 -10.74
CA GLY A 516 19.29 14.82 -11.95
C GLY A 516 18.93 16.29 -11.71
N PRO A 517 18.60 17.05 -12.76
CA PRO A 517 18.03 18.39 -12.63
C PRO A 517 16.78 18.41 -11.76
N SER A 518 16.53 19.48 -11.06
CA SER A 518 15.37 19.66 -10.19
C SER A 518 14.80 21.07 -10.33
N TYR A 519 13.72 21.36 -9.62
CA TYR A 519 13.13 22.71 -9.54
C TYR A 519 14.15 23.77 -9.11
N THR A 520 15.06 23.44 -8.21
CA THR A 520 16.09 24.34 -7.67
C THR A 520 17.40 24.28 -8.43
N ARG A 521 17.62 23.29 -9.30
CA ARG A 521 18.89 23.01 -9.93
C ARG A 521 18.74 22.57 -11.38
N LYS A 522 19.46 23.22 -12.29
CA LYS A 522 19.37 22.95 -13.73
C LYS A 522 20.23 21.79 -14.20
N ASN A 523 21.37 21.54 -13.57
CA ASN A 523 22.34 20.54 -13.99
C ASN A 523 22.32 19.33 -13.06
N ALA A 524 22.55 18.14 -13.60
CA ALA A 524 22.80 16.94 -12.81
C ALA A 524 24.14 17.07 -12.05
N VAL A 525 24.23 16.41 -10.91
CA VAL A 525 25.43 16.27 -10.10
C VAL A 525 25.61 14.84 -9.63
N TRP A 526 26.83 14.37 -9.56
CA TRP A 526 27.14 13.01 -9.13
C TRP A 526 28.41 12.95 -8.27
N ASP A 527 29.51 13.45 -8.66
CA ASP A 527 30.81 13.48 -7.97
C ASP A 527 30.84 12.64 -6.66
N ASN A 528 31.39 13.13 -5.58
CA ASN A 528 31.47 12.41 -4.30
C ASN A 528 30.15 12.33 -3.51
N MET A 529 29.06 12.85 -4.03
CA MET A 529 27.77 12.91 -3.29
C MET A 529 27.16 11.55 -3.05
N ASN A 530 27.51 10.55 -3.87
CA ASN A 530 27.05 9.19 -3.67
C ASN A 530 27.90 8.39 -2.67
N ASN A 531 28.94 8.96 -2.10
CA ASN A 531 29.74 8.35 -1.05
C ASN A 531 29.21 8.76 0.33
N TRP A 532 28.53 7.86 0.99
CA TRP A 532 28.01 8.11 2.33
C TRP A 532 28.92 7.47 3.36
N THR A 533 29.45 8.27 4.30
CA THR A 533 30.46 7.81 5.26
C THR A 533 29.90 7.77 6.67
N ILE A 534 30.05 6.62 7.32
CA ILE A 534 29.76 6.43 8.74
C ILE A 534 31.07 6.45 9.50
N HIS A 535 31.23 7.38 10.42
CA HIS A 535 32.35 7.51 11.34
C HIS A 535 31.99 6.97 12.71
N PHE A 536 32.89 6.23 13.34
CA PHE A 536 32.70 5.74 14.70
C PHE A 536 34.01 5.44 15.38
N ASP A 537 34.02 5.49 16.71
CA ASP A 537 35.13 5.05 17.52
C ASP A 537 34.94 3.61 17.99
N TYR A 538 35.99 2.82 17.89
CA TYR A 538 36.02 1.44 18.36
C TYR A 538 37.16 1.23 19.37
N ASN A 539 36.82 0.74 20.53
CA ASN A 539 37.79 0.34 21.53
C ASN A 539 38.05 -1.16 21.42
N GLN A 540 39.12 -1.51 20.73
CA GLN A 540 39.55 -2.89 20.64
C GLN A 540 39.89 -3.40 22.01
N THR A 541 39.17 -4.39 22.52
CA THR A 541 39.55 -5.10 23.73
C THR A 541 40.89 -5.80 23.53
N SER A 542 41.76 -5.75 24.51
CA SER A 542 43.19 -6.08 24.48
C SER A 542 43.62 -7.50 24.05
N ASN A 543 42.74 -8.31 23.49
CA ASN A 543 43.07 -9.56 22.82
C ASN A 543 41.92 -9.92 21.85
N PRO A 544 41.93 -9.45 20.59
CA PRO A 544 41.06 -10.04 19.59
C PRO A 544 41.41 -11.54 19.47
N LYS A 545 40.39 -12.39 19.54
CA LYS A 545 40.59 -13.82 19.24
C LYS A 545 41.19 -13.92 17.85
N VAL A 546 42.18 -14.76 17.69
CA VAL A 546 42.72 -15.09 16.36
C VAL A 546 41.56 -15.55 15.47
N ASN A 547 41.39 -14.91 14.32
CA ASN A 547 40.30 -15.11 13.37
C ASN A 547 38.91 -14.56 13.83
N SER A 548 38.85 -13.56 14.70
CA SER A 548 37.57 -12.88 15.00
C SER A 548 37.04 -12.12 13.76
N THR A 549 35.74 -12.10 13.61
CA THR A 549 35.05 -11.45 12.50
C THR A 549 34.24 -10.26 12.99
N ALA A 550 34.09 -9.26 12.14
CA ALA A 550 33.09 -8.21 12.26
C ALA A 550 32.01 -8.42 11.21
N THR A 551 30.79 -8.07 11.52
CA THR A 551 29.66 -8.17 10.59
C THR A 551 28.91 -6.84 10.57
N LEU A 552 28.80 -6.25 9.38
CA LEU A 552 27.89 -5.16 9.12
C LEU A 552 26.57 -5.73 8.55
N THR A 553 25.51 -5.61 9.32
CA THR A 553 24.16 -5.92 8.85
C THR A 553 23.57 -4.66 8.26
N ILE A 554 23.07 -4.72 7.01
CA ILE A 554 22.37 -3.64 6.32
C ILE A 554 20.96 -4.14 6.01
N GLN A 555 19.95 -3.41 6.46
CA GLN A 555 18.57 -3.59 6.03
C GLN A 555 18.16 -2.38 5.20
N LEU A 556 17.52 -2.64 4.05
CA LEU A 556 16.99 -1.62 3.15
C LEU A 556 15.47 -1.69 3.15
N ALA A 557 14.84 -0.54 3.28
CA ALA A 557 13.41 -0.37 3.10
C ALA A 557 12.99 -0.53 1.63
N GLY A 558 13.90 -0.26 0.71
CA GLY A 558 13.72 -0.44 -0.72
C GLY A 558 14.98 -0.13 -1.51
N ALA A 559 15.00 -0.59 -2.74
CA ALA A 559 16.05 -0.29 -3.71
C ALA A 559 15.46 -0.21 -5.12
N LYS A 560 16.04 0.62 -5.98
CA LYS A 560 15.66 0.68 -7.38
C LYS A 560 16.87 0.46 -8.26
N THR A 561 16.75 -0.49 -9.19
CA THR A 561 17.90 -1.00 -9.94
C THR A 561 18.05 -0.38 -11.30
N ALA A 562 17.03 0.11 -11.98
CA ALA A 562 17.21 0.44 -13.38
C ALA A 562 16.25 1.49 -13.91
N ARG A 563 16.53 1.82 -15.16
CA ARG A 563 15.77 2.77 -15.96
C ARG A 563 14.28 2.50 -15.93
N ILE A 564 13.55 3.59 -15.84
CA ILE A 564 12.12 3.59 -16.08
C ILE A 564 11.91 3.43 -17.59
N HIS A 565 11.97 2.23 -18.10
CA HIS A 565 11.37 1.97 -19.39
C HIS A 565 10.20 1.01 -19.20
N TYR A 566 9.03 1.50 -19.55
CA TYR A 566 7.78 0.75 -19.65
C TYR A 566 7.86 -0.42 -20.64
N LEU A 567 8.94 -0.51 -21.36
CA LEU A 567 9.23 -1.58 -22.29
C LEU A 567 10.38 -2.37 -21.68
N VAL A 568 10.08 -3.55 -21.22
CA VAL A 568 11.08 -4.59 -21.02
C VAL A 568 11.72 -4.81 -22.37
N ASP A 569 12.73 -4.05 -22.67
CA ASP A 569 13.66 -4.41 -23.70
C ASP A 569 14.56 -5.47 -23.07
N ASN A 570 14.56 -6.65 -23.65
CA ASN A 570 15.22 -7.86 -23.17
C ASN A 570 16.66 -7.57 -22.71
N GLY A 571 16.86 -7.22 -21.46
CA GLY A 571 18.18 -7.01 -20.86
C GLY A 571 18.47 -5.61 -20.32
N ALA A 572 17.51 -4.68 -20.28
CA ALA A 572 17.74 -3.32 -19.78
C ALA A 572 17.80 -3.21 -18.25
N TYR A 573 17.32 -4.22 -17.51
CA TYR A 573 17.41 -4.24 -16.06
C TYR A 573 18.67 -4.97 -15.63
N THR A 574 19.54 -4.27 -14.89
CA THR A 574 20.79 -4.85 -14.38
C THR A 574 20.76 -4.90 -12.86
N ASN A 575 21.28 -5.98 -12.31
CA ASN A 575 21.65 -6.02 -10.91
C ASN A 575 22.69 -4.94 -10.63
N PHE A 576 22.79 -4.49 -9.38
CA PHE A 576 23.89 -3.64 -8.96
C PHE A 576 24.39 -4.04 -7.56
N ASP A 577 25.59 -3.57 -7.21
CA ASP A 577 26.17 -3.74 -5.90
C ASP A 577 26.17 -2.41 -5.14
N LEU A 578 25.60 -2.39 -3.94
CA LEU A 578 25.94 -1.39 -2.94
C LEU A 578 27.30 -1.76 -2.36
N ASN A 579 28.32 -0.98 -2.66
CA ASN A 579 29.68 -1.24 -2.21
C ASN A 579 29.92 -0.67 -0.81
N VAL A 580 30.49 -1.49 0.06
CA VAL A 580 30.85 -1.14 1.44
C VAL A 580 32.35 -1.22 1.59
N VAL A 581 33.00 -0.12 1.95
CA VAL A 581 34.46 -0.03 2.15
C VAL A 581 34.74 0.30 3.61
N VAL A 582 35.39 -0.59 4.33
CA VAL A 582 35.78 -0.43 5.74
C VAL A 582 37.23 0.03 5.83
N ASN A 583 37.48 1.23 6.35
CA ASN A 583 38.84 1.79 6.53
C ASN A 583 39.74 1.70 5.30
N GLY A 584 39.18 1.82 4.09
CA GLY A 584 39.93 1.74 2.84
C GLY A 584 40.36 0.32 2.42
N ASN A 585 39.82 -0.72 3.05
CA ASN A 585 40.03 -2.12 2.61
C ASN A 585 39.22 -2.43 1.33
N SER A 586 39.38 -3.64 0.81
CA SER A 586 38.65 -4.10 -0.38
C SER A 586 37.13 -3.95 -0.20
N PRO A 587 36.42 -3.53 -1.25
CA PRO A 587 34.96 -3.41 -1.19
C PRO A 587 34.27 -4.73 -0.86
N LEU A 588 33.24 -4.67 -0.04
CA LEU A 588 32.29 -5.74 0.25
C LEU A 588 31.00 -5.42 -0.51
N PRO A 589 30.60 -6.20 -1.51
CA PRO A 589 29.39 -5.92 -2.27
C PRO A 589 28.15 -6.44 -1.56
N PHE A 590 27.11 -5.62 -1.49
CA PHE A 590 25.75 -6.05 -1.25
C PHE A 590 25.05 -6.14 -2.60
N HIS A 591 24.84 -7.35 -3.09
CA HIS A 591 24.25 -7.59 -4.40
C HIS A 591 22.73 -7.39 -4.38
N ILE A 592 22.24 -6.46 -5.21
CA ILE A 592 20.81 -6.12 -5.32
C ILE A 592 20.29 -6.58 -6.67
N PRO A 593 19.41 -7.62 -6.70
CA PRO A 593 18.83 -8.12 -7.93
C PRO A 593 17.79 -7.16 -8.50
N TRP A 594 17.76 -7.04 -9.83
CA TRP A 594 16.83 -6.16 -10.53
C TRP A 594 15.35 -6.45 -10.23
N TYR A 595 14.97 -7.71 -10.05
CA TYR A 595 13.60 -8.14 -9.81
C TYR A 595 13.08 -7.86 -8.38
N GLN A 596 13.94 -7.35 -7.51
CA GLN A 596 13.59 -6.87 -6.17
C GLN A 596 13.53 -5.34 -6.12
N SER A 597 13.41 -4.70 -7.27
CA SER A 597 13.29 -3.25 -7.39
C SER A 597 11.94 -2.76 -6.88
N SER A 598 11.94 -1.68 -6.13
CA SER A 598 10.74 -1.07 -5.56
C SER A 598 10.92 0.44 -5.40
N SER A 599 9.93 1.22 -5.77
CA SER A 599 9.92 2.67 -5.54
C SER A 599 9.17 3.09 -4.28
N CYS A 600 8.93 2.17 -3.39
CA CYS A 600 8.16 2.32 -2.15
C CYS A 600 8.23 3.70 -1.50
N GLY A 601 7.10 4.42 -1.46
CA GLY A 601 7.01 5.75 -0.83
C GLY A 601 7.87 6.85 -1.47
N VAL A 602 8.46 6.60 -2.64
CA VAL A 602 9.27 7.59 -3.36
C VAL A 602 8.48 8.24 -4.48
N ARG A 603 7.74 7.44 -5.24
CA ARG A 603 6.89 7.93 -6.32
C ARG A 603 5.53 7.23 -6.23
N SER A 604 5.01 6.67 -7.30
CA SER A 604 3.77 5.91 -7.30
C SER A 604 3.94 4.43 -6.99
N GLY A 605 5.05 4.05 -6.40
CA GLY A 605 5.26 2.67 -5.95
C GLY A 605 4.36 2.35 -4.77
N ILE A 606 3.49 1.36 -4.95
CA ILE A 606 2.52 0.93 -3.95
C ILE A 606 2.95 -0.33 -3.21
N SER A 607 4.04 -0.95 -3.62
CA SER A 607 4.60 -2.14 -2.99
C SER A 607 6.05 -1.88 -2.61
N CYS A 608 6.42 -2.27 -1.40
CA CYS A 608 7.79 -2.21 -0.90
C CYS A 608 8.43 -3.58 -1.02
N TYR A 609 9.71 -3.63 -1.39
CA TYR A 609 10.54 -4.82 -1.31
C TYR A 609 11.75 -4.53 -0.42
N ASN A 610 11.71 -5.05 0.79
CA ASN A 610 12.80 -4.88 1.74
C ASN A 610 13.89 -5.90 1.47
N LEU A 611 15.13 -5.48 1.61
CA LEU A 611 16.32 -6.29 1.41
C LEU A 611 17.17 -6.31 2.67
N GLY A 612 17.96 -7.34 2.86
CA GLY A 612 18.90 -7.42 3.96
C GLY A 612 20.14 -8.22 3.60
N GLU A 613 21.30 -7.75 4.05
CA GLU A 613 22.58 -8.43 3.84
C GLU A 613 23.44 -8.35 5.11
N ARG A 614 24.24 -9.38 5.34
CA ARG A 614 25.19 -9.49 6.44
C ARG A 614 26.61 -9.62 5.89
N LEU A 615 27.29 -8.50 5.76
CA LEU A 615 28.64 -8.41 5.22
C LEU A 615 29.66 -8.72 6.30
N THR A 616 30.31 -9.87 6.22
CA THR A 616 31.29 -10.33 7.19
C THR A 616 32.72 -10.08 6.69
N PHE A 617 33.56 -9.54 7.56
CA PHE A 617 34.95 -9.20 7.27
C PHE A 617 35.86 -9.47 8.49
N PRO A 618 37.19 -9.56 8.31
CA PRO A 618 38.12 -9.73 9.41
C PRO A 618 38.02 -8.56 10.42
N SER A 619 37.88 -8.84 11.70
CA SER A 619 37.82 -7.77 12.71
C SER A 619 39.10 -6.93 12.77
N SER A 620 40.20 -7.43 12.21
CA SER A 620 41.48 -6.69 12.06
C SER A 620 41.38 -5.49 11.10
N TRP A 621 40.30 -5.38 10.30
CA TRP A 621 40.07 -4.19 9.50
C TRP A 621 39.62 -3.00 10.39
N LEU A 622 39.10 -3.27 11.59
CA LEU A 622 38.78 -2.25 12.57
C LEU A 622 40.01 -1.82 13.34
N LYS A 623 40.16 -0.50 13.54
CA LYS A 623 41.27 0.11 14.26
C LYS A 623 40.83 0.50 15.68
N SER A 624 41.72 0.48 16.63
CA SER A 624 41.46 1.13 17.92
C SER A 624 41.37 2.64 17.71
N GLY A 625 40.31 3.28 18.22
CA GLY A 625 39.99 4.68 17.95
C GLY A 625 39.12 4.85 16.72
N HIS A 626 39.40 5.82 15.87
CA HIS A 626 38.57 6.24 14.75
C HIS A 626 38.53 5.25 13.60
N ASN A 627 37.31 4.98 13.13
CA ASN A 627 37.00 4.12 11.98
C ASN A 627 36.02 4.80 11.04
N SER A 628 36.01 4.34 9.78
CA SER A 628 35.04 4.77 8.78
C SER A 628 34.51 3.60 7.95
N ILE A 629 33.24 3.66 7.62
CA ILE A 629 32.60 2.79 6.61
C ILE A 629 32.03 3.70 5.54
N VAL A 630 32.42 3.46 4.28
CA VAL A 630 31.89 4.19 3.12
C VAL A 630 30.92 3.29 2.36
N LEU A 631 29.72 3.80 2.13
CA LEU A 631 28.66 3.19 1.33
C LEU A 631 28.60 3.94 0.00
N SER A 632 28.69 3.22 -1.14
CA SER A 632 28.62 3.84 -2.45
C SER A 632 27.84 3.00 -3.46
N LEU A 633 27.15 3.69 -4.37
CA LEU A 633 26.40 3.08 -5.47
C LEU A 633 27.22 3.20 -6.77
N PRO A 634 27.12 2.24 -7.68
CA PRO A 634 27.66 2.41 -9.03
C PRO A 634 26.90 3.53 -9.73
N PHE A 635 27.57 4.32 -10.53
CA PHE A 635 26.92 5.34 -11.34
C PHE A 635 27.59 5.51 -12.70
N ASN A 636 26.78 6.01 -13.64
CA ASN A 636 27.24 6.47 -14.92
C ASN A 636 26.60 7.84 -15.15
N ALA A 637 27.39 8.83 -15.47
CA ALA A 637 26.92 10.21 -15.69
C ALA A 637 25.91 10.34 -16.84
N THR A 638 25.82 9.34 -17.73
CA THR A 638 24.85 9.27 -18.82
C THR A 638 23.56 8.53 -18.44
N ASP A 639 23.48 7.91 -17.25
CA ASP A 639 22.34 7.10 -16.83
C ASP A 639 21.22 7.94 -16.18
N TYR A 640 21.37 9.22 -16.05
CA TYR A 640 20.30 10.07 -15.59
C TYR A 640 19.44 10.56 -16.79
N GLU A 641 18.14 10.48 -16.62
CA GLU A 641 17.18 11.20 -17.45
C GLU A 641 16.81 12.51 -16.76
N SER A 642 15.95 13.29 -17.39
CA SER A 642 15.48 14.53 -16.75
C SER A 642 14.91 14.21 -15.35
N ALA A 643 14.87 15.20 -14.50
CA ALA A 643 14.26 15.12 -13.18
C ALA A 643 12.83 14.53 -13.18
N VAL A 644 12.15 14.58 -14.32
CA VAL A 644 10.80 14.03 -14.52
C VAL A 644 10.79 12.48 -14.46
N LEU A 645 11.84 11.83 -14.96
CA LEU A 645 11.93 10.36 -15.02
C LEU A 645 13.34 9.92 -14.60
N PRO A 646 13.64 9.82 -13.31
CA PRO A 646 14.96 9.44 -12.86
C PRO A 646 15.27 7.98 -13.21
N GLY A 647 16.22 7.79 -14.10
CA GLY A 647 16.80 6.49 -14.41
C GLY A 647 17.85 6.04 -13.41
N SER A 648 18.06 6.80 -12.34
CA SER A 648 19.13 6.58 -11.37
C SER A 648 18.85 5.40 -10.45
N ILE A 649 19.90 4.69 -10.10
CA ILE A 649 19.90 3.69 -9.05
C ILE A 649 19.75 4.40 -7.69
N TYR A 650 19.02 3.80 -6.76
CA TYR A 650 18.97 4.26 -5.37
C TYR A 650 18.73 3.13 -4.38
N VAL A 651 19.06 3.40 -3.12
CA VAL A 651 18.65 2.62 -1.97
C VAL A 651 18.01 3.49 -0.90
N GLN A 652 17.09 2.90 -0.14
CA GLN A 652 16.52 3.48 1.07
C GLN A 652 16.95 2.61 2.25
N TYR A 653 17.72 3.17 3.16
CA TYR A 653 18.13 2.42 4.36
C TYR A 653 16.94 2.30 5.31
N ASP A 654 16.81 1.14 5.93
CA ASP A 654 15.95 0.89 7.08
C ASP A 654 16.82 0.96 8.35
N ALA A 655 17.78 0.04 8.49
CA ALA A 655 18.69 0.05 9.63
C ALA A 655 20.05 -0.58 9.29
N LEU A 656 21.09 -0.11 9.98
CA LEU A 656 22.44 -0.67 9.92
C LEU A 656 22.92 -1.05 11.31
N ARG A 657 23.69 -2.14 11.42
CA ARG A 657 24.26 -2.61 12.69
C ARG A 657 25.65 -3.21 12.48
N LEU A 658 26.62 -2.77 13.27
CA LEU A 658 27.96 -3.37 13.33
C LEU A 658 28.10 -4.23 14.57
N GLU A 659 28.52 -5.47 14.39
CA GLU A 659 28.77 -6.44 15.45
C GLU A 659 30.20 -7.01 15.32
N VAL A 660 30.80 -7.42 16.44
CA VAL A 660 32.11 -8.09 16.48
C VAL A 660 31.99 -9.34 17.34
N ASN A 661 32.49 -10.49 16.79
CA ASN A 661 32.45 -11.80 17.45
C ASN A 661 33.73 -12.06 18.26
#